data_093735fd9aeb16e652c08dbaa943d4ab
#
_entry.id   093735fd9aeb16e652c08dbaa943d4ab
#
_cell.length_a   1.000
_cell.length_b   1.000
_cell.length_c   1.000
_cell.angle_alpha   90.00
_cell.angle_beta   90.00
_cell.angle_gamma   90.00
#
_symmetry.space_group_name_H-M   'P 1'
#
loop_
_entity.id
_entity.type
_entity.pdbx_description
1 polymer ?
#
loop_
_entity_poly.entity_id
_entity_poly.type
_entity_poly.pdbx_seq_one_letter_code
_entity_poly.pdbx_strand_id
1 'polypeptide(L)'
;MSQSFLDDLNDAQRAAVLHGEGPLMVLAGAGSGKTRVVTRRIARLLDQGVRSSQILALTFTNKAAGEMANRVQALFGGYVRVATFHSACARFLRSDATLLGYPANFSIYDTYDRDSLIKSLLEDVGLTSTKVKPAAVGSMVSRLKNCATKPGDSVLGDNDIARAVERIWQRYEERMQQLGAMDFDDLLLCFLRLLREHPQKAESYRERFPWLLVDEFQDTNRVQYDILRALSKQDGNICVVGDPDQSIYGFRGAEVRNILDFEDHYPGTTVVRLEQNYRSSANILSAAESVIENNKLRKQKRLRTDNAPGDKLLLFHAGGPSEEADAIADRVLGLSGEGAALDQIAIFYRAHYLSRSIEQSLKDKGVPYEIVGGLTFFERREIKDLLAYLRVLVNPLDDVSMQRIINVPPRGLGKTSLDKLKDAAAAEGMSLREGVSLSELHVGLSAKSRKALLQLGEALDKAQAASSRGAHQALKVILEGTGYIQHATGIGDPDDIAREENIQELVSDTISFDEKNGEGLAGYLQHVSLLTSADRNGGSGPAVQMMSVHAAKGLEFDHVFIAGLEDSVFPSMRAAAAKDGIEEERRLMYVALTRARRTLFLSHARERMVNGSMERMQPSRFLKEIPKGLLADHEAVWHRFSREEDRADWSPDPDPDAVIQVSVGARVRHDMYGAGTIRRVSGMGIMSRAVVRFDDGIDRELILEYAGLQQLGDGDFDL
;
A
#
# COMPACT_ATOMS: atom_id res chain seq x y z
N MET A 1 -34.94 23.24 -6.79
CA MET A 1 -34.26 22.22 -7.61
C MET A 1 -34.48 20.87 -6.97
N SER A 2 -34.71 19.87 -7.73
CA SER A 2 -35.51 18.68 -7.46
C SER A 2 -34.93 17.71 -6.41
N GLN A 3 -35.84 17.04 -5.70
CA GLN A 3 -35.66 15.90 -4.81
C GLN A 3 -34.93 14.68 -5.44
N SER A 4 -34.35 14.82 -6.64
CA SER A 4 -33.77 13.71 -7.43
C SER A 4 -32.62 12.96 -6.75
N PHE A 5 -31.93 13.59 -5.78
CA PHE A 5 -30.86 12.93 -5.01
C PHE A 5 -31.37 11.98 -3.92
N LEU A 6 -32.70 11.88 -3.70
CA LEU A 6 -33.31 10.95 -2.74
C LEU A 6 -33.99 9.75 -3.40
N ASP A 7 -34.21 9.77 -4.73
CA ASP A 7 -35.15 8.86 -5.40
C ASP A 7 -34.64 7.39 -5.39
N ASP A 8 -33.33 7.17 -5.39
CA ASP A 8 -32.69 5.84 -5.42
C ASP A 8 -32.13 5.41 -4.05
N LEU A 9 -32.62 6.02 -2.96
CA LEU A 9 -32.26 5.64 -1.58
C LEU A 9 -33.32 4.74 -0.96
N ASN A 10 -32.86 3.65 -0.29
CA ASN A 10 -33.75 2.89 0.57
C ASN A 10 -34.10 3.70 1.85
N ASP A 11 -35.07 3.20 2.64
CA ASP A 11 -35.59 3.93 3.80
C ASP A 11 -34.50 4.26 4.83
N ALA A 12 -33.57 3.33 5.12
CA ALA A 12 -32.48 3.56 6.06
C ALA A 12 -31.46 4.60 5.52
N GLN A 13 -31.09 4.49 4.25
CA GLN A 13 -30.23 5.48 3.60
C GLN A 13 -30.89 6.86 3.58
N ARG A 14 -32.17 6.91 3.26
CA ARG A 14 -32.99 8.14 3.26
C ARG A 14 -33.07 8.76 4.65
N ALA A 15 -33.31 7.97 5.71
CA ALA A 15 -33.31 8.42 7.09
C ALA A 15 -31.96 9.06 7.48
N ALA A 16 -30.85 8.43 7.13
CA ALA A 16 -29.51 8.97 7.39
C ALA A 16 -29.23 10.28 6.63
N VAL A 17 -29.67 10.40 5.37
CA VAL A 17 -29.50 11.61 4.55
C VAL A 17 -30.38 12.75 5.07
N LEU A 18 -31.61 12.47 5.50
CA LEU A 18 -32.58 13.46 5.98
C LEU A 18 -32.41 13.83 7.45
N HIS A 19 -31.52 13.13 8.21
CA HIS A 19 -31.26 13.49 9.59
C HIS A 19 -30.87 14.97 9.72
N GLY A 20 -31.48 15.68 10.66
CA GLY A 20 -31.27 17.11 10.87
C GLY A 20 -29.98 17.40 11.62
N GLU A 21 -30.10 18.26 12.64
CA GLU A 21 -28.99 18.64 13.52
C GLU A 21 -28.69 17.56 14.58
N GLY A 22 -27.50 17.64 15.18
CA GLY A 22 -27.02 16.73 16.20
C GLY A 22 -26.16 15.57 15.67
N PRO A 23 -25.65 14.73 16.61
CA PRO A 23 -24.75 13.64 16.25
C PRO A 23 -25.50 12.48 15.57
N LEU A 24 -24.93 11.99 14.49
CA LEU A 24 -25.43 10.87 13.69
C LEU A 24 -24.36 9.81 13.54
N MET A 25 -24.68 8.55 13.84
CA MET A 25 -23.87 7.39 13.53
C MET A 25 -24.58 6.52 12.48
N VAL A 26 -23.89 6.24 11.37
CA VAL A 26 -24.35 5.32 10.34
C VAL A 26 -23.52 4.05 10.42
N LEU A 27 -24.10 2.99 10.98
CA LEU A 27 -23.51 1.66 11.00
C LEU A 27 -23.82 0.95 9.68
N ALA A 28 -22.87 0.84 8.81
CA ALA A 28 -23.10 0.43 7.43
C ALA A 28 -22.27 -0.81 7.08
N GLY A 29 -22.93 -1.91 6.76
CA GLY A 29 -22.26 -3.13 6.31
C GLY A 29 -21.50 -2.99 4.99
N ALA A 30 -20.76 -4.04 4.63
CA ALA A 30 -20.11 -4.11 3.33
C ALA A 30 -21.15 -3.97 2.20
N GLY A 31 -20.83 -3.20 1.15
CA GLY A 31 -21.72 -3.06 -0.01
C GLY A 31 -23.07 -2.38 0.24
N SER A 32 -23.30 -1.73 1.40
CA SER A 32 -24.56 -1.09 1.76
C SER A 32 -24.71 0.37 1.31
N GLY A 33 -23.70 0.92 0.62
CA GLY A 33 -23.74 2.29 0.09
C GLY A 33 -23.30 3.37 1.06
N LYS A 34 -22.33 3.10 1.96
CA LYS A 34 -21.72 4.09 2.87
C LYS A 34 -21.43 5.43 2.19
N THR A 35 -20.59 5.42 1.18
CA THR A 35 -20.17 6.63 0.46
C THR A 35 -21.34 7.32 -0.25
N ARG A 36 -22.37 6.56 -0.70
CA ARG A 36 -23.60 7.13 -1.25
C ARG A 36 -24.32 7.96 -0.20
N VAL A 37 -24.47 7.48 1.02
CA VAL A 37 -25.13 8.21 2.12
C VAL A 37 -24.35 9.49 2.44
N VAL A 38 -23.02 9.44 2.59
CA VAL A 38 -22.20 10.63 2.86
C VAL A 38 -22.35 11.68 1.77
N THR A 39 -22.21 11.29 0.49
CA THR A 39 -22.30 12.23 -0.64
C THR A 39 -23.69 12.84 -0.76
N ARG A 40 -24.76 12.06 -0.58
CA ARG A 40 -26.14 12.53 -0.63
C ARG A 40 -26.47 13.45 0.56
N ARG A 41 -25.93 13.16 1.76
CA ARG A 41 -26.08 14.04 2.93
C ARG A 41 -25.38 15.37 2.71
N ILE A 42 -24.17 15.40 2.14
CA ILE A 42 -23.50 16.63 1.77
C ILE A 42 -24.35 17.42 0.77
N ALA A 43 -24.84 16.78 -0.29
CA ALA A 43 -25.69 17.42 -1.28
C ALA A 43 -26.97 18.01 -0.64
N ARG A 44 -27.57 17.29 0.32
CA ARG A 44 -28.73 17.76 1.09
C ARG A 44 -28.42 19.01 1.92
N LEU A 45 -27.28 19.03 2.63
CA LEU A 45 -26.86 20.21 3.42
C LEU A 45 -26.68 21.43 2.52
N LEU A 46 -26.07 21.28 1.35
CA LEU A 46 -25.91 22.35 0.37
C LEU A 46 -27.27 22.86 -0.15
N ASP A 47 -28.19 21.93 -0.45
CA ASP A 47 -29.58 22.27 -0.88
C ASP A 47 -30.35 23.05 0.18
N GLN A 48 -30.07 22.79 1.47
CA GLN A 48 -30.62 23.55 2.62
C GLN A 48 -29.96 24.91 2.84
N GLY A 49 -28.97 25.28 2.01
CA GLY A 49 -28.29 26.58 2.09
C GLY A 49 -27.06 26.60 3.00
N VAL A 50 -26.60 25.45 3.51
CA VAL A 50 -25.31 25.35 4.22
C VAL A 50 -24.19 25.66 3.23
N ARG A 51 -23.32 26.61 3.56
CA ARG A 51 -22.20 26.96 2.68
C ARG A 51 -21.18 25.82 2.65
N SER A 52 -20.60 25.55 1.49
CA SER A 52 -19.58 24.52 1.30
C SER A 52 -18.36 24.71 2.23
N SER A 53 -18.03 25.95 2.58
CA SER A 53 -16.96 26.29 3.51
C SER A 53 -17.24 25.92 4.97
N GLN A 54 -18.49 25.61 5.31
CA GLN A 54 -18.93 25.20 6.64
C GLN A 54 -18.98 23.68 6.81
N ILE A 55 -18.71 22.93 5.74
CA ILE A 55 -18.69 21.47 5.75
C ILE A 55 -17.24 20.99 5.69
N LEU A 56 -16.83 20.14 6.63
CA LEU A 56 -15.57 19.41 6.60
C LEU A 56 -15.89 17.91 6.50
N ALA A 57 -15.63 17.33 5.34
CA ALA A 57 -15.78 15.91 5.10
C ALA A 57 -14.40 15.25 5.12
N LEU A 58 -14.24 14.23 5.96
CA LEU A 58 -12.99 13.50 6.17
C LEU A 58 -13.15 12.05 5.77
N THR A 59 -12.13 11.50 5.11
CA THR A 59 -12.06 10.09 4.72
C THR A 59 -10.64 9.56 4.91
N PHE A 60 -10.41 8.28 4.62
CA PHE A 60 -9.13 7.62 4.91
C PHE A 60 -8.11 7.76 3.79
N THR A 61 -8.52 7.74 2.49
CA THR A 61 -7.61 7.82 1.34
C THR A 61 -7.89 9.01 0.45
N ASN A 62 -6.86 9.52 -0.25
CA ASN A 62 -7.01 10.63 -1.19
C ASN A 62 -7.90 10.24 -2.39
N LYS A 63 -7.81 8.99 -2.85
CA LYS A 63 -8.71 8.45 -3.89
C LYS A 63 -10.17 8.55 -3.46
N ALA A 64 -10.51 8.07 -2.24
CA ALA A 64 -11.87 8.19 -1.72
C ALA A 64 -12.30 9.64 -1.57
N ALA A 65 -11.39 10.54 -1.16
CA ALA A 65 -11.68 11.98 -1.07
C ALA A 65 -12.00 12.59 -2.44
N GLY A 66 -11.20 12.27 -3.46
CA GLY A 66 -11.42 12.72 -4.84
C GLY A 66 -12.73 12.17 -5.43
N GLU A 67 -12.99 10.88 -5.28
CA GLU A 67 -14.25 10.27 -5.72
C GLU A 67 -15.48 10.88 -5.03
N MET A 68 -15.40 11.10 -3.72
CA MET A 68 -16.47 11.73 -2.94
C MET A 68 -16.71 13.17 -3.43
N ALA A 69 -15.66 13.97 -3.63
CA ALA A 69 -15.76 15.34 -4.14
C ALA A 69 -16.41 15.38 -5.54
N ASN A 70 -15.97 14.49 -6.45
CA ASN A 70 -16.51 14.39 -7.80
C ASN A 70 -18.00 14.00 -7.80
N ARG A 71 -18.40 13.06 -6.93
CA ARG A 71 -19.80 12.65 -6.79
C ARG A 71 -20.68 13.78 -6.24
N VAL A 72 -20.19 14.55 -5.27
CA VAL A 72 -20.90 15.72 -4.74
C VAL A 72 -21.04 16.79 -5.81
N GLN A 73 -19.98 17.07 -6.57
CA GLN A 73 -20.01 18.02 -7.68
C GLN A 73 -21.02 17.62 -8.76
N ALA A 74 -21.08 16.34 -9.12
CA ALA A 74 -22.05 15.82 -10.08
C ALA A 74 -23.51 15.94 -9.58
N LEU A 75 -23.74 15.82 -8.28
CA LEU A 75 -25.08 15.88 -7.68
C LEU A 75 -25.59 17.30 -7.47
N PHE A 76 -24.72 18.25 -7.13
CA PHE A 76 -25.12 19.58 -6.71
C PHE A 76 -24.48 20.73 -7.51
N GLY A 77 -23.40 20.45 -8.28
CA GLY A 77 -22.69 21.45 -9.06
C GLY A 77 -21.75 22.36 -8.25
N GLY A 78 -21.55 22.07 -6.95
CA GLY A 78 -20.72 22.87 -6.04
C GLY A 78 -19.50 22.11 -5.53
N TYR A 79 -18.42 22.83 -5.24
CA TYR A 79 -17.21 22.25 -4.64
C TYR A 79 -17.36 22.17 -3.12
N VAL A 80 -17.10 21.01 -2.53
CA VAL A 80 -17.02 20.80 -1.09
C VAL A 80 -15.64 20.29 -0.70
N ARG A 81 -15.17 20.73 0.43
CA ARG A 81 -13.87 20.28 0.96
C ARG A 81 -13.98 18.87 1.52
N VAL A 82 -13.52 17.91 0.71
CA VAL A 82 -13.29 16.54 1.14
C VAL A 82 -11.78 16.30 1.22
N ALA A 83 -11.29 15.76 2.31
CA ALA A 83 -9.86 15.55 2.54
C ALA A 83 -9.61 14.30 3.39
N THR A 84 -8.36 13.81 3.40
CA THR A 84 -7.92 12.89 4.44
C THR A 84 -7.59 13.66 5.72
N PHE A 85 -7.56 12.98 6.88
CA PHE A 85 -7.14 13.61 8.13
C PHE A 85 -5.78 14.31 7.99
N HIS A 86 -4.78 13.62 7.43
CA HIS A 86 -3.45 14.18 7.23
C HIS A 86 -3.46 15.41 6.31
N SER A 87 -4.20 15.35 5.17
CA SER A 87 -4.30 16.49 4.25
C SER A 87 -4.97 17.70 4.89
N ALA A 88 -6.02 17.47 5.67
CA ALA A 88 -6.71 18.54 6.41
C ALA A 88 -5.80 19.16 7.47
N CYS A 89 -5.17 18.35 8.30
CA CYS A 89 -4.24 18.80 9.35
C CYS A 89 -3.03 19.53 8.78
N ALA A 90 -2.39 19.00 7.72
CA ALA A 90 -1.29 19.66 7.04
C ALA A 90 -1.68 21.06 6.55
N ARG A 91 -2.86 21.18 5.91
CA ARG A 91 -3.38 22.48 5.42
C ARG A 91 -3.64 23.47 6.55
N PHE A 92 -4.23 23.02 7.66
CA PHE A 92 -4.48 23.88 8.82
C PHE A 92 -3.15 24.32 9.47
N LEU A 93 -2.19 23.41 9.59
CA LEU A 93 -0.87 23.73 10.12
C LEU A 93 -0.10 24.69 9.23
N ARG A 94 -0.27 24.68 7.88
CA ARG A 94 0.34 25.69 7.02
C ARG A 94 -0.05 27.13 7.40
N SER A 95 -1.23 27.30 7.97
CA SER A 95 -1.72 28.62 8.45
C SER A 95 -1.28 28.94 9.88
N ASP A 96 -1.16 27.91 10.75
CA ASP A 96 -1.09 28.14 12.20
C ASP A 96 0.12 27.47 12.89
N ALA A 97 1.01 26.77 12.17
CA ALA A 97 2.17 26.06 12.74
C ALA A 97 3.16 26.96 13.48
N THR A 98 3.21 28.24 13.13
CA THR A 98 4.06 29.24 13.81
C THR A 98 3.70 29.41 15.30
N LEU A 99 2.45 29.16 15.68
CA LEU A 99 2.02 29.13 17.09
C LEU A 99 2.65 27.99 17.90
N LEU A 100 3.13 26.96 17.20
CA LEU A 100 3.81 25.79 17.79
C LEU A 100 5.34 25.84 17.62
N GLY A 101 5.89 26.92 17.05
CA GLY A 101 7.31 27.07 16.78
C GLY A 101 7.83 26.39 15.51
N TYR A 102 6.94 25.99 14.60
CA TYR A 102 7.32 25.49 13.27
C TYR A 102 7.17 26.57 12.21
N PRO A 103 8.01 26.59 11.17
CA PRO A 103 7.81 27.48 10.03
C PRO A 103 6.55 27.08 9.24
N ALA A 104 5.88 28.04 8.61
CA ALA A 104 4.69 27.76 7.77
C ALA A 104 5.01 26.84 6.59
N ASN A 105 6.26 26.86 6.10
CA ASN A 105 6.76 26.06 4.99
C ASN A 105 7.50 24.77 5.44
N PHE A 106 7.13 24.22 6.59
CA PHE A 106 7.75 23.00 7.14
C PHE A 106 7.79 21.86 6.10
N SER A 107 8.85 21.04 6.13
CA SER A 107 8.94 19.82 5.30
C SER A 107 8.08 18.70 5.89
N ILE A 108 7.50 17.85 5.02
CA ILE A 108 6.84 16.62 5.43
C ILE A 108 7.79 15.46 5.14
N TYR A 109 8.27 14.80 6.19
CA TYR A 109 9.20 13.68 6.09
C TYR A 109 8.47 12.37 5.87
N ASP A 110 8.93 11.60 4.88
CA ASP A 110 8.48 10.23 4.67
C ASP A 110 9.21 9.25 5.62
N THR A 111 8.88 7.95 5.49
CA THR A 111 9.51 6.91 6.31
C THR A 111 11.03 6.84 6.12
N TYR A 112 11.52 7.09 4.89
CA TYR A 112 12.95 7.07 4.61
C TYR A 112 13.67 8.25 5.26
N ASP A 113 13.12 9.46 5.16
CA ASP A 113 13.67 10.68 5.73
C ASP A 113 13.72 10.56 7.27
N ARG A 114 12.64 10.06 7.87
CA ARG A 114 12.55 9.76 9.30
C ARG A 114 13.62 8.75 9.74
N ASP A 115 13.71 7.61 9.03
CA ASP A 115 14.65 6.55 9.40
C ASP A 115 16.11 6.99 9.20
N SER A 116 16.38 7.89 8.23
CA SER A 116 17.70 8.50 8.04
C SER A 116 18.08 9.40 9.20
N LEU A 117 17.15 10.23 9.69
CA LEU A 117 17.37 11.06 10.87
C LEU A 117 17.56 10.20 12.12
N ILE A 118 16.71 9.19 12.34
CA ILE A 118 16.86 8.25 13.47
C ILE A 118 18.21 7.56 13.43
N LYS A 119 18.71 7.16 12.26
CA LYS A 119 20.03 6.56 12.11
C LYS A 119 21.14 7.49 12.59
N SER A 120 21.09 8.74 12.19
CA SER A 120 22.08 9.75 12.66
C SER A 120 22.03 9.89 14.19
N LEU A 121 20.84 10.01 14.77
CA LEU A 121 20.69 10.13 16.23
C LEU A 121 21.14 8.88 16.99
N LEU A 122 20.97 7.68 16.44
CA LEU A 122 21.50 6.44 17.02
C LEU A 122 23.03 6.40 16.97
N GLU A 123 23.64 6.90 15.89
CA GLU A 123 25.09 7.06 15.77
C GLU A 123 25.63 8.03 16.84
N ASP A 124 24.97 9.17 17.06
CA ASP A 124 25.34 10.19 18.04
C ASP A 124 25.31 9.68 19.48
N VAL A 125 24.43 8.73 19.80
CA VAL A 125 24.35 8.13 21.16
C VAL A 125 25.11 6.80 21.28
N GLY A 126 25.87 6.40 20.25
CA GLY A 126 26.69 5.18 20.27
C GLY A 126 25.90 3.87 20.18
N LEU A 127 24.65 3.91 19.68
CA LEU A 127 23.76 2.74 19.52
C LEU A 127 23.79 2.15 18.10
N THR A 128 24.96 1.99 17.52
CA THR A 128 25.18 1.39 16.19
C THR A 128 25.28 -0.12 16.26
N SER A 129 24.26 -0.82 16.68
CA SER A 129 24.27 -2.28 16.70
C SER A 129 23.40 -2.88 15.58
N THR A 130 23.76 -4.07 15.10
CA THR A 130 22.94 -4.81 14.14
C THR A 130 21.55 -5.18 14.69
N LYS A 131 21.36 -5.12 16.00
CA LYS A 131 20.11 -5.41 16.70
C LYS A 131 19.14 -4.22 16.73
N VAL A 132 19.61 -2.98 16.61
CA VAL A 132 18.80 -1.76 16.66
C VAL A 132 18.72 -1.16 15.25
N LYS A 133 17.70 -1.56 14.49
CA LYS A 133 17.46 -1.03 13.15
C LYS A 133 16.67 0.28 13.23
N PRO A 134 17.09 1.36 12.53
CA PRO A 134 16.37 2.65 12.52
C PRO A 134 14.89 2.52 12.22
N ALA A 135 14.52 1.71 11.22
CA ALA A 135 13.13 1.46 10.86
C ALA A 135 12.29 0.84 12.00
N ALA A 136 12.89 -0.03 12.82
CA ALA A 136 12.19 -0.62 13.97
C ALA A 136 11.96 0.42 15.08
N VAL A 137 12.95 1.29 15.32
CA VAL A 137 12.84 2.41 16.26
C VAL A 137 11.80 3.41 15.77
N GLY A 138 11.83 3.80 14.48
CA GLY A 138 10.86 4.69 13.86
C GLY A 138 9.43 4.14 13.93
N SER A 139 9.25 2.84 13.70
CA SER A 139 7.95 2.19 13.82
C SER A 139 7.41 2.19 15.25
N MET A 140 8.29 2.08 16.26
CA MET A 140 7.89 2.16 17.66
C MET A 140 7.51 3.59 18.06
N VAL A 141 8.29 4.60 17.65
CA VAL A 141 7.96 6.02 17.85
C VAL A 141 6.61 6.36 17.21
N SER A 142 6.39 5.95 15.94
CA SER A 142 5.13 6.16 15.24
C SER A 142 3.94 5.56 16.00
N ARG A 143 4.07 4.33 16.49
CA ARG A 143 3.02 3.68 17.29
C ARG A 143 2.69 4.46 18.56
N LEU A 144 3.71 4.97 19.26
CA LEU A 144 3.52 5.75 20.48
C LEU A 144 2.86 7.11 20.19
N LYS A 145 3.27 7.77 19.09
CA LYS A 145 2.64 9.00 18.60
C LYS A 145 1.15 8.77 18.30
N ASN A 146 0.80 7.68 17.64
CA ASN A 146 -0.59 7.34 17.30
C ASN A 146 -1.48 7.04 18.54
N CYS A 147 -0.86 6.68 19.67
CA CYS A 147 -1.52 6.57 20.98
C CYS A 147 -1.54 7.90 21.77
N ALA A 148 -1.14 9.02 21.17
CA ALA A 148 -0.99 10.32 21.82
C ALA A 148 -0.02 10.31 23.02
N THR A 149 0.94 9.39 23.05
CA THR A 149 2.00 9.29 24.07
C THR A 149 3.08 10.31 23.78
N LYS A 150 3.68 10.90 24.84
CA LYS A 150 4.81 11.82 24.72
C LYS A 150 6.13 11.13 25.15
N PRO A 151 7.30 11.65 24.73
CA PRO A 151 8.57 11.21 25.29
C PRO A 151 8.55 11.26 26.83
N GLY A 152 8.90 10.15 27.48
CA GLY A 152 8.93 10.02 28.94
C GLY A 152 7.62 9.60 29.61
N ASP A 153 6.48 9.57 28.90
CA ASP A 153 5.17 9.23 29.51
C ASP A 153 4.95 7.73 29.74
N SER A 154 5.74 6.85 29.10
CA SER A 154 5.52 5.41 29.17
C SER A 154 6.81 4.64 29.50
N VAL A 155 6.66 3.61 30.32
CA VAL A 155 7.68 2.58 30.50
C VAL A 155 7.64 1.64 29.29
N LEU A 156 8.65 1.70 28.45
CA LEU A 156 8.72 1.00 27.17
C LEU A 156 9.40 -0.35 27.38
N GLY A 157 8.98 -1.32 27.99
CA GLY A 157 9.58 -2.67 28.07
C GLY A 157 11.11 -2.74 28.03
N ASP A 158 11.71 -3.85 28.37
CA ASP A 158 13.17 -3.98 28.50
C ASP A 158 13.83 -4.69 27.30
N ASN A 159 13.57 -4.18 26.08
CA ASN A 159 14.26 -4.65 24.87
C ASN A 159 15.14 -3.56 24.25
N ASP A 160 16.07 -3.96 23.37
CA ASP A 160 17.03 -3.02 22.76
C ASP A 160 16.37 -1.86 22.00
N ILE A 161 15.22 -2.11 21.35
CA ILE A 161 14.47 -1.08 20.61
C ILE A 161 13.83 -0.09 21.59
N ALA A 162 13.21 -0.58 22.67
CA ALA A 162 12.61 0.27 23.69
C ALA A 162 13.64 1.21 24.33
N ARG A 163 14.80 0.65 24.73
CA ARG A 163 15.93 1.44 25.27
C ARG A 163 16.45 2.46 24.28
N ALA A 164 16.48 2.13 22.99
CA ALA A 164 16.87 3.07 21.96
C ALA A 164 15.86 4.22 21.83
N VAL A 165 14.56 3.92 21.81
CA VAL A 165 13.49 4.92 21.76
C VAL A 165 13.60 5.88 22.96
N GLU A 166 13.73 5.37 24.19
CA GLU A 166 13.87 6.20 25.40
C GLU A 166 15.04 7.20 25.32
N ARG A 167 16.16 6.80 24.68
CA ARG A 167 17.34 7.64 24.54
C ARG A 167 17.23 8.70 23.46
N ILE A 168 16.52 8.42 22.35
CA ILE A 168 16.56 9.31 21.18
C ILE A 168 15.26 10.05 20.91
N TRP A 169 14.10 9.60 21.44
CA TRP A 169 12.80 10.16 21.03
C TRP A 169 12.69 11.66 21.32
N GLN A 170 13.07 12.10 22.51
CA GLN A 170 13.07 13.54 22.83
C GLN A 170 13.99 14.33 21.87
N ARG A 171 15.19 13.80 21.58
CA ARG A 171 16.14 14.43 20.64
C ARG A 171 15.59 14.43 19.20
N TYR A 172 14.86 13.39 18.84
CA TYR A 172 14.21 13.30 17.54
C TYR A 172 13.18 14.43 17.37
N GLU A 173 12.30 14.65 18.35
CA GLU A 173 11.32 15.74 18.32
C GLU A 173 11.98 17.12 18.25
N GLU A 174 13.01 17.36 19.07
CA GLU A 174 13.77 18.60 19.05
C GLU A 174 14.46 18.85 17.70
N ARG A 175 15.03 17.78 17.12
CA ARG A 175 15.70 17.88 15.81
C ARG A 175 14.71 18.10 14.68
N MET A 176 13.56 17.45 14.70
CA MET A 176 12.46 17.69 13.74
C MET A 176 12.01 19.16 13.77
N GLN A 177 11.86 19.73 14.96
CA GLN A 177 11.50 21.14 15.11
C GLN A 177 12.59 22.08 14.57
N GLN A 178 13.89 21.82 14.88
CA GLN A 178 15.03 22.59 14.35
C GLN A 178 15.12 22.56 12.84
N LEU A 179 14.83 21.40 12.22
CA LEU A 179 14.81 21.20 10.77
C LEU A 179 13.55 21.79 10.10
N GLY A 180 12.62 22.34 10.89
CA GLY A 180 11.33 22.78 10.37
C GLY A 180 10.62 21.66 9.65
N ALA A 181 10.63 20.44 10.18
CA ALA A 181 10.05 19.24 9.57
C ALA A 181 9.02 18.58 10.49
N MET A 182 8.04 17.93 9.89
CA MET A 182 7.04 17.09 10.55
C MET A 182 6.95 15.75 9.84
N ASP A 183 6.90 14.64 10.58
CA ASP A 183 6.53 13.35 9.99
C ASP A 183 4.98 13.22 9.85
N PHE A 184 4.51 12.10 9.30
CA PHE A 184 3.06 11.92 9.13
C PHE A 184 2.29 11.94 10.44
N ASP A 185 2.86 11.37 11.51
CA ASP A 185 2.22 11.34 12.83
C ASP A 185 2.20 12.73 13.46
N ASP A 186 3.24 13.54 13.21
CA ASP A 186 3.31 14.93 13.67
C ASP A 186 2.23 15.82 13.07
N LEU A 187 1.82 15.59 11.83
CA LEU A 187 0.72 16.34 11.22
C LEU A 187 -0.56 16.27 12.06
N LEU A 188 -0.84 15.09 12.61
CA LEU A 188 -2.01 14.88 13.47
C LEU A 188 -1.77 15.42 14.89
N LEU A 189 -0.63 15.06 15.48
CA LEU A 189 -0.29 15.45 16.86
C LEU A 189 -0.12 16.96 17.03
N CYS A 190 0.59 17.62 16.12
CA CYS A 190 0.77 19.07 16.15
C CYS A 190 -0.56 19.79 15.98
N PHE A 191 -1.46 19.30 15.09
CA PHE A 191 -2.78 19.90 14.96
C PHE A 191 -3.62 19.70 16.24
N LEU A 192 -3.60 18.50 16.83
CA LEU A 192 -4.26 18.26 18.12
C LEU A 192 -3.69 19.14 19.24
N ARG A 193 -2.37 19.30 19.27
CA ARG A 193 -1.67 20.19 20.22
C ARG A 193 -2.10 21.64 20.03
N LEU A 194 -2.16 22.11 18.78
CA LEU A 194 -2.67 23.45 18.45
C LEU A 194 -4.08 23.68 19.02
N LEU A 195 -4.99 22.73 18.81
CA LEU A 195 -6.37 22.83 19.31
C LEU A 195 -6.45 22.84 20.85
N ARG A 196 -5.54 22.15 21.54
CA ARG A 196 -5.50 22.07 23.00
C ARG A 196 -4.80 23.28 23.65
N GLU A 197 -3.68 23.72 23.08
CA GLU A 197 -2.86 24.83 23.63
C GLU A 197 -3.42 26.20 23.26
N HIS A 198 -4.22 26.29 22.16
CA HIS A 198 -4.83 27.52 21.68
C HIS A 198 -6.37 27.42 21.58
N PRO A 199 -7.13 27.48 22.70
CA PRO A 199 -8.58 27.30 22.70
C PRO A 199 -9.35 28.24 21.77
N GLN A 200 -8.85 29.45 21.57
CA GLN A 200 -9.44 30.43 20.64
C GLN A 200 -9.37 29.93 19.18
N LYS A 201 -8.26 29.25 18.79
CA LYS A 201 -8.16 28.62 17.49
C LYS A 201 -9.11 27.43 17.35
N ALA A 202 -9.22 26.60 18.39
CA ALA A 202 -10.19 25.50 18.40
C ALA A 202 -11.63 26.03 18.19
N GLU A 203 -12.02 27.11 18.86
CA GLU A 203 -13.35 27.71 18.66
C GLU A 203 -13.51 28.27 17.23
N SER A 204 -12.52 28.97 16.70
CA SER A 204 -12.54 29.46 15.32
C SER A 204 -12.72 28.32 14.29
N TYR A 205 -12.10 27.15 14.51
CA TYR A 205 -12.31 25.98 13.65
C TYR A 205 -13.72 25.38 13.82
N ARG A 206 -14.28 25.34 15.03
CA ARG A 206 -15.67 24.89 15.28
C ARG A 206 -16.70 25.80 14.59
N GLU A 207 -16.52 27.11 14.69
CA GLU A 207 -17.37 28.09 13.99
C GLU A 207 -17.25 27.98 12.47
N ARG A 208 -16.05 27.69 11.98
CA ARG A 208 -15.79 27.52 10.55
C ARG A 208 -16.41 26.24 10.00
N PHE A 209 -16.39 25.14 10.76
CA PHE A 209 -16.85 23.83 10.34
C PHE A 209 -17.93 23.28 11.28
N PRO A 210 -19.11 23.89 11.31
CA PRO A 210 -20.22 23.39 12.13
C PRO A 210 -20.76 22.04 11.70
N TRP A 211 -20.40 21.57 10.48
CA TRP A 211 -20.80 20.28 9.95
C TRP A 211 -19.55 19.41 9.67
N LEU A 212 -19.40 18.35 10.48
CA LEU A 212 -18.34 17.36 10.34
C LEU A 212 -18.92 16.06 9.81
N LEU A 213 -18.34 15.52 8.72
CA LEU A 213 -18.70 14.21 8.18
C LEU A 213 -17.45 13.37 8.10
N VAL A 214 -17.50 12.13 8.61
CA VAL A 214 -16.34 11.22 8.64
C VAL A 214 -16.75 9.89 8.03
N ASP A 215 -16.13 9.52 6.91
CA ASP A 215 -16.27 8.20 6.30
C ASP A 215 -15.17 7.27 6.80
N GLU A 216 -15.43 5.95 6.77
CA GLU A 216 -14.53 4.90 7.28
C GLU A 216 -14.08 5.15 8.74
N PHE A 217 -15.00 5.60 9.58
CA PHE A 217 -14.72 6.03 10.95
C PHE A 217 -14.08 4.94 11.82
N GLN A 218 -14.32 3.65 11.55
CA GLN A 218 -13.72 2.52 12.25
C GLN A 218 -12.21 2.41 12.09
N ASP A 219 -11.62 3.13 11.13
CA ASP A 219 -10.17 3.13 10.89
C ASP A 219 -9.44 4.29 11.59
N THR A 220 -10.17 5.11 12.33
CA THR A 220 -9.57 6.23 13.06
C THR A 220 -8.71 5.75 14.22
N ASN A 221 -7.54 6.38 14.39
CA ASN A 221 -6.71 6.20 15.58
C ASN A 221 -7.13 7.17 16.69
N ARG A 222 -6.51 7.02 17.86
CA ARG A 222 -6.81 7.85 19.03
C ARG A 222 -6.64 9.35 18.77
N VAL A 223 -5.56 9.75 18.11
CA VAL A 223 -5.26 11.16 17.82
C VAL A 223 -6.30 11.76 16.87
N GLN A 224 -6.71 11.02 15.82
CA GLN A 224 -7.75 11.46 14.89
C GLN A 224 -9.10 11.62 15.59
N TYR A 225 -9.42 10.71 16.49
CA TYR A 225 -10.65 10.81 17.28
C TYR A 225 -10.61 12.00 18.24
N ASP A 226 -9.50 12.24 18.92
CA ASP A 226 -9.31 13.41 19.79
C ASP A 226 -9.38 14.73 19.01
N ILE A 227 -8.91 14.77 17.76
CA ILE A 227 -9.10 15.93 16.85
C ILE A 227 -10.58 16.17 16.59
N LEU A 228 -11.36 15.13 16.25
CA LEU A 228 -12.80 15.27 16.03
C LEU A 228 -13.51 15.80 17.28
N ARG A 229 -13.16 15.28 18.44
CA ARG A 229 -13.70 15.77 19.72
C ARG A 229 -13.33 17.22 20.03
N ALA A 230 -12.16 17.66 19.62
CA ALA A 230 -11.74 19.05 19.76
C ALA A 230 -12.44 19.99 18.76
N LEU A 231 -12.83 19.47 17.57
CA LEU A 231 -13.53 20.22 16.52
C LEU A 231 -15.05 20.21 16.63
N SER A 232 -15.65 19.36 17.49
CA SER A 232 -17.10 19.27 17.68
C SER A 232 -17.48 19.50 19.14
N LYS A 233 -18.71 19.96 19.36
CA LYS A 233 -19.38 19.92 20.67
C LYS A 233 -20.11 18.58 20.81
N GLN A 234 -20.49 18.21 22.04
CA GLN A 234 -21.21 16.95 22.30
C GLN A 234 -22.57 16.87 21.58
N ASP A 235 -23.22 18.01 21.39
CA ASP A 235 -24.48 18.19 20.65
C ASP A 235 -24.26 18.67 19.20
N GLY A 236 -23.01 18.71 18.76
CA GLY A 236 -22.63 19.25 17.45
C GLY A 236 -23.05 18.36 16.27
N ASN A 237 -23.09 18.96 15.08
CA ASN A 237 -23.46 18.24 13.86
C ASN A 237 -22.31 17.38 13.34
N ILE A 238 -22.04 16.29 14.01
CA ILE A 238 -21.05 15.30 13.60
C ILE A 238 -21.77 14.05 13.04
N CYS A 239 -21.42 13.68 11.82
CA CYS A 239 -21.92 12.47 11.17
C CYS A 239 -20.74 11.51 10.95
N VAL A 240 -20.74 10.34 11.58
CA VAL A 240 -19.77 9.29 11.39
C VAL A 240 -20.37 8.12 10.65
N VAL A 241 -19.69 7.62 9.63
CA VAL A 241 -20.12 6.48 8.84
C VAL A 241 -19.01 5.43 8.89
N GLY A 242 -19.37 4.20 9.21
CA GLY A 242 -18.37 3.16 9.33
C GLY A 242 -18.93 1.76 9.50
N ASP A 243 -18.02 0.81 9.41
CA ASP A 243 -18.27 -0.61 9.61
C ASP A 243 -17.25 -1.21 10.59
N PRO A 244 -17.61 -1.48 11.85
CA PRO A 244 -16.70 -2.10 12.82
C PRO A 244 -16.09 -3.41 12.31
N ASP A 245 -16.83 -4.17 11.48
CA ASP A 245 -16.38 -5.44 10.91
C ASP A 245 -15.35 -5.26 9.77
N GLN A 246 -15.08 -4.02 9.32
CA GLN A 246 -14.05 -3.66 8.35
C GLN A 246 -12.87 -2.87 8.96
N SER A 247 -12.73 -2.84 10.29
CA SER A 247 -11.58 -2.23 10.96
C SER A 247 -10.36 -3.15 10.85
N ILE A 248 -9.44 -2.83 9.93
CA ILE A 248 -8.28 -3.67 9.57
C ILE A 248 -6.94 -2.92 9.63
N TYR A 249 -6.91 -1.74 10.24
CA TYR A 249 -5.70 -0.91 10.37
C TYR A 249 -5.22 -0.76 11.82
N GLY A 250 -5.48 -1.75 12.69
CA GLY A 250 -4.99 -1.77 14.07
C GLY A 250 -3.45 -1.70 14.14
N PHE A 251 -2.75 -2.29 13.18
CA PHE A 251 -1.29 -2.17 13.06
C PHE A 251 -0.79 -0.72 12.79
N ARG A 252 -1.68 0.18 12.32
CA ARG A 252 -1.46 1.64 12.18
C ARG A 252 -2.09 2.45 13.31
N GLY A 253 -2.48 1.81 14.40
CA GLY A 253 -3.08 2.45 15.55
C GLY A 253 -4.59 2.72 15.45
N ALA A 254 -5.29 2.18 14.44
CA ALA A 254 -6.75 2.28 14.40
C ALA A 254 -7.38 1.56 15.60
N GLU A 255 -8.37 2.20 16.21
CA GLU A 255 -9.05 1.69 17.39
C GLU A 255 -10.55 1.47 17.09
N VAL A 256 -10.95 0.21 16.94
CA VAL A 256 -12.37 -0.14 16.72
C VAL A 256 -13.28 0.39 17.84
N ARG A 257 -12.73 0.60 19.03
CA ARG A 257 -13.47 1.19 20.15
C ARG A 257 -14.01 2.60 19.86
N ASN A 258 -13.35 3.37 19.00
CA ASN A 258 -13.81 4.70 18.62
C ASN A 258 -15.25 4.68 18.06
N ILE A 259 -15.59 3.69 17.24
CA ILE A 259 -16.96 3.55 16.71
C ILE A 259 -17.89 2.81 17.70
N LEU A 260 -17.34 1.91 18.52
CA LEU A 260 -18.14 1.20 19.51
C LEU A 260 -18.63 2.13 20.64
N ASP A 261 -17.75 3.01 21.12
CA ASP A 261 -17.98 3.90 22.28
C ASP A 261 -18.43 5.32 21.85
N PHE A 262 -18.78 5.52 20.57
CA PHE A 262 -19.14 6.84 20.04
C PHE A 262 -20.35 7.45 20.75
N GLU A 263 -21.38 6.65 21.05
CA GLU A 263 -22.61 7.08 21.73
C GLU A 263 -22.33 7.55 23.15
N ASP A 264 -21.32 7.02 23.83
CA ASP A 264 -20.92 7.44 25.17
C ASP A 264 -20.30 8.86 25.17
N HIS A 265 -19.60 9.20 24.08
CA HIS A 265 -18.96 10.51 23.93
C HIS A 265 -19.90 11.58 23.34
N TYR A 266 -20.93 11.15 22.59
CA TYR A 266 -21.93 12.02 21.98
C TYR A 266 -23.32 11.56 22.38
N PRO A 267 -23.76 11.94 23.59
CA PRO A 267 -25.11 11.60 24.07
C PRO A 267 -26.21 12.12 23.14
N GLY A 268 -27.23 11.34 22.92
CA GLY A 268 -28.31 11.68 21.99
C GLY A 268 -28.01 11.36 20.52
N THR A 269 -26.94 10.62 20.26
CA THR A 269 -26.61 10.15 18.89
C THR A 269 -27.78 9.36 18.28
N THR A 270 -28.22 9.78 17.11
CA THR A 270 -29.11 8.96 16.27
C THR A 270 -28.28 7.88 15.56
N VAL A 271 -28.68 6.61 15.72
CA VAL A 271 -28.01 5.48 15.08
C VAL A 271 -28.86 4.93 13.95
N VAL A 272 -28.31 4.96 12.72
CA VAL A 272 -28.95 4.37 11.53
C VAL A 272 -28.14 3.16 11.08
N ARG A 273 -28.82 2.00 10.84
CA ARG A 273 -28.19 0.77 10.36
C ARG A 273 -28.48 0.57 8.89
N LEU A 274 -27.42 0.42 8.07
CA LEU A 274 -27.51 0.08 6.66
C LEU A 274 -27.21 -1.43 6.50
N GLU A 275 -28.26 -2.24 6.40
CA GLU A 275 -28.15 -3.71 6.39
C GLU A 275 -28.41 -4.32 5.00
N GLN A 276 -28.86 -3.53 4.02
CA GLN A 276 -29.05 -3.99 2.65
C GLN A 276 -27.73 -3.95 1.88
N ASN A 277 -27.23 -5.13 1.49
CA ASN A 277 -26.06 -5.26 0.61
C ASN A 277 -26.53 -5.27 -0.86
N TYR A 278 -25.85 -4.47 -1.69
CA TYR A 278 -26.11 -4.34 -3.14
C TYR A 278 -24.98 -4.88 -4.00
N ARG A 279 -23.91 -5.38 -3.37
CA ARG A 279 -22.68 -5.78 -4.07
C ARG A 279 -22.64 -7.26 -4.38
N SER A 280 -22.67 -8.09 -3.35
CA SER A 280 -22.31 -9.50 -3.43
C SER A 280 -23.53 -10.41 -3.63
N SER A 281 -23.33 -11.57 -4.23
CA SER A 281 -24.32 -12.66 -4.26
C SER A 281 -24.61 -13.15 -2.83
N ALA A 282 -25.76 -13.82 -2.64
CA ALA A 282 -26.18 -14.24 -1.29
C ALA A 282 -25.24 -15.29 -0.69
N ASN A 283 -24.63 -16.19 -1.50
CA ASN A 283 -23.70 -17.20 -1.01
C ASN A 283 -22.41 -16.55 -0.47
N ILE A 284 -21.85 -15.54 -1.17
CA ILE A 284 -20.68 -14.78 -0.72
C ILE A 284 -20.98 -14.04 0.58
N LEU A 285 -22.15 -13.38 0.64
CA LEU A 285 -22.55 -12.64 1.83
C LEU A 285 -22.72 -13.56 3.04
N SER A 286 -23.38 -14.71 2.86
CA SER A 286 -23.59 -15.71 3.92
C SER A 286 -22.27 -16.29 4.44
N ALA A 287 -21.30 -16.53 3.55
CA ALA A 287 -19.96 -16.99 3.92
C ALA A 287 -19.23 -15.91 4.74
N ALA A 288 -19.29 -14.65 4.30
CA ALA A 288 -18.65 -13.55 5.00
C ALA A 288 -19.27 -13.32 6.40
N GLU A 289 -20.60 -13.38 6.53
CA GLU A 289 -21.29 -13.26 7.82
C GLU A 289 -20.92 -14.40 8.76
N SER A 290 -20.90 -15.64 8.28
CA SER A 290 -20.53 -16.81 9.09
C SER A 290 -19.10 -16.68 9.67
N VAL A 291 -18.16 -16.10 8.92
CA VAL A 291 -16.81 -15.84 9.41
C VAL A 291 -16.83 -14.75 10.47
N ILE A 292 -17.43 -13.58 10.17
CA ILE A 292 -17.32 -12.41 11.06
C ILE A 292 -18.14 -12.55 12.34
N GLU A 293 -19.16 -13.38 12.39
CA GLU A 293 -19.98 -13.63 13.58
C GLU A 293 -19.16 -14.23 14.74
N ASN A 294 -18.01 -14.84 14.47
CA ASN A 294 -17.09 -15.37 15.50
C ASN A 294 -16.34 -14.26 16.27
N ASN A 295 -16.40 -13.00 15.85
CA ASN A 295 -15.82 -11.87 16.58
C ASN A 295 -16.73 -11.43 17.72
N LYS A 296 -16.12 -11.07 18.86
CA LYS A 296 -16.83 -10.59 20.07
C LYS A 296 -16.98 -9.06 20.09
N LEU A 297 -15.94 -8.33 19.65
CA LEU A 297 -15.92 -6.87 19.62
C LEU A 297 -16.60 -6.36 18.35
N ARG A 298 -17.95 -6.31 18.36
CA ARG A 298 -18.74 -5.80 17.23
C ARG A 298 -20.08 -5.21 17.67
N LYS A 299 -20.63 -4.27 16.89
CA LYS A 299 -22.05 -3.86 16.99
C LYS A 299 -22.87 -4.79 16.08
N GLN A 300 -23.91 -5.40 16.64
CA GLN A 300 -24.75 -6.33 15.89
C GLN A 300 -25.46 -5.65 14.71
N LYS A 301 -25.34 -6.26 13.54
CA LYS A 301 -26.07 -5.95 12.31
C LYS A 301 -26.28 -7.27 11.55
N ARG A 302 -27.32 -7.35 10.75
CA ARG A 302 -27.61 -8.49 9.84
C ARG A 302 -27.65 -7.98 8.42
N LEU A 303 -26.70 -8.42 7.61
CA LEU A 303 -26.71 -8.07 6.21
C LEU A 303 -27.73 -8.94 5.46
N ARG A 304 -28.43 -8.32 4.53
CA ARG A 304 -29.34 -9.00 3.61
C ARG A 304 -29.07 -8.52 2.20
N THR A 305 -29.33 -9.35 1.22
CA THR A 305 -29.22 -8.99 -0.18
C THR A 305 -30.41 -9.53 -0.96
N ASP A 306 -30.86 -8.76 -1.93
CA ASP A 306 -31.87 -9.19 -2.91
C ASP A 306 -31.19 -9.77 -4.18
N ASN A 307 -29.86 -9.81 -4.22
CA ASN A 307 -29.12 -10.44 -5.30
C ASN A 307 -29.34 -11.96 -5.28
N ALA A 308 -29.25 -12.58 -6.46
CA ALA A 308 -29.36 -14.03 -6.60
C ALA A 308 -28.35 -14.77 -5.67
N PRO A 309 -28.63 -16.04 -5.35
CA PRO A 309 -27.68 -16.84 -4.54
C PRO A 309 -26.27 -16.85 -5.10
N GLY A 310 -26.13 -16.87 -6.44
CA GLY A 310 -24.83 -16.97 -7.10
C GLY A 310 -24.22 -18.38 -6.97
N ASP A 311 -22.98 -18.52 -7.44
CA ASP A 311 -22.25 -19.77 -7.38
C ASP A 311 -21.77 -20.04 -5.93
N LYS A 312 -21.50 -21.33 -5.63
CA LYS A 312 -20.77 -21.71 -4.44
C LYS A 312 -19.34 -21.20 -4.53
N LEU A 313 -18.72 -20.93 -3.38
CA LEU A 313 -17.31 -20.57 -3.28
C LEU A 313 -16.47 -21.77 -3.68
N LEU A 314 -15.54 -21.58 -4.61
CA LEU A 314 -14.64 -22.65 -5.07
C LEU A 314 -13.46 -22.76 -4.10
N LEU A 315 -13.18 -23.98 -3.59
CA LEU A 315 -12.04 -24.25 -2.73
C LEU A 315 -11.07 -25.18 -3.44
N PHE A 316 -9.81 -24.75 -3.53
CA PHE A 316 -8.73 -25.52 -4.15
C PHE A 316 -7.67 -25.91 -3.10
N HIS A 317 -7.29 -27.20 -3.13
CA HIS A 317 -6.30 -27.80 -2.24
C HIS A 317 -5.03 -28.12 -3.03
N ALA A 318 -4.07 -27.21 -3.04
CA ALA A 318 -2.79 -27.39 -3.72
C ALA A 318 -1.81 -28.26 -2.90
N GLY A 319 -0.96 -29.01 -3.58
CA GLY A 319 0.21 -29.67 -2.97
C GLY A 319 1.25 -28.65 -2.54
N GLY A 320 1.51 -27.62 -3.39
CA GLY A 320 2.50 -26.59 -3.15
C GLY A 320 2.18 -25.25 -3.81
N PRO A 321 3.09 -24.25 -3.67
CA PRO A 321 2.87 -22.90 -4.17
C PRO A 321 2.72 -22.80 -5.70
N SER A 322 3.43 -23.66 -6.43
CA SER A 322 3.37 -23.66 -7.90
C SER A 322 2.02 -24.16 -8.41
N GLU A 323 1.54 -25.28 -7.83
CA GLU A 323 0.23 -25.83 -8.19
C GLU A 323 -0.92 -24.86 -7.84
N GLU A 324 -0.83 -24.16 -6.69
CA GLU A 324 -1.77 -23.12 -6.35
C GLU A 324 -1.78 -21.99 -7.39
N ALA A 325 -0.59 -21.55 -7.80
CA ALA A 325 -0.42 -20.48 -8.77
C ALA A 325 -0.95 -20.86 -10.16
N ASP A 326 -0.68 -22.10 -10.58
CA ASP A 326 -1.14 -22.63 -11.87
C ASP A 326 -2.65 -22.76 -11.92
N ALA A 327 -3.27 -23.27 -10.85
CA ALA A 327 -4.73 -23.37 -10.75
C ALA A 327 -5.42 -21.99 -10.77
N ILE A 328 -4.82 -20.98 -10.11
CA ILE A 328 -5.30 -19.60 -10.17
C ILE A 328 -5.22 -19.06 -11.61
N ALA A 329 -4.07 -19.21 -12.27
CA ALA A 329 -3.84 -18.68 -13.60
C ALA A 329 -4.74 -19.40 -14.66
N ASP A 330 -4.96 -20.71 -14.54
CA ASP A 330 -5.87 -21.46 -15.41
C ASP A 330 -7.31 -20.99 -15.23
N ARG A 331 -7.75 -20.77 -13.99
CA ARG A 331 -9.10 -20.26 -13.76
C ARG A 331 -9.27 -18.83 -14.24
N VAL A 332 -8.24 -17.98 -14.15
CA VAL A 332 -8.25 -16.63 -14.73
C VAL A 332 -8.43 -16.70 -16.26
N LEU A 333 -7.67 -17.59 -16.94
CA LEU A 333 -7.83 -17.82 -18.37
C LEU A 333 -9.23 -18.31 -18.72
N GLY A 334 -9.78 -19.26 -17.95
CA GLY A 334 -11.15 -19.75 -18.12
C GLY A 334 -12.17 -18.62 -18.02
N LEU A 335 -12.09 -17.78 -16.98
CA LEU A 335 -12.97 -16.61 -16.82
C LEU A 335 -12.85 -15.60 -17.97
N SER A 336 -11.62 -15.35 -18.44
CA SER A 336 -11.39 -14.50 -19.60
C SER A 336 -11.99 -15.09 -20.87
N GLY A 337 -11.87 -16.41 -21.07
CA GLY A 337 -12.51 -17.14 -22.15
C GLY A 337 -14.06 -17.11 -22.08
N GLU A 338 -14.61 -17.07 -20.87
CA GLU A 338 -16.04 -16.86 -20.60
C GLU A 338 -16.51 -15.40 -20.81
N GLY A 339 -15.57 -14.48 -21.14
CA GLY A 339 -15.85 -13.07 -21.44
C GLY A 339 -15.70 -12.12 -20.25
N ALA A 340 -15.11 -12.56 -19.13
CA ALA A 340 -14.82 -11.66 -18.01
C ALA A 340 -13.69 -10.67 -18.39
N ALA A 341 -13.88 -9.39 -18.08
CA ALA A 341 -12.84 -8.38 -18.26
C ALA A 341 -11.73 -8.58 -17.22
N LEU A 342 -10.46 -8.54 -17.63
CA LEU A 342 -9.33 -8.82 -16.75
C LEU A 342 -9.23 -7.85 -15.58
N ASP A 343 -9.61 -6.59 -15.75
CA ASP A 343 -9.66 -5.57 -14.69
C ASP A 343 -10.80 -5.80 -13.66
N GLN A 344 -11.71 -6.73 -13.93
CA GLN A 344 -12.74 -7.20 -13.00
C GLN A 344 -12.34 -8.49 -12.27
N ILE A 345 -11.12 -8.97 -12.48
CA ILE A 345 -10.53 -10.13 -11.80
C ILE A 345 -9.46 -9.65 -10.84
N ALA A 346 -9.56 -10.04 -9.57
CA ALA A 346 -8.56 -9.69 -8.56
C ALA A 346 -8.02 -10.92 -7.82
N ILE A 347 -6.72 -10.91 -7.54
CA ILE A 347 -6.02 -11.93 -6.76
C ILE A 347 -5.50 -11.29 -5.48
N PHE A 348 -6.02 -11.75 -4.35
CA PHE A 348 -5.66 -11.25 -3.03
C PHE A 348 -4.75 -12.22 -2.29
N TYR A 349 -3.78 -11.66 -1.59
CA TYR A 349 -2.88 -12.39 -0.71
C TYR A 349 -2.64 -11.62 0.59
N ARG A 350 -2.30 -12.35 1.67
CA ARG A 350 -2.03 -11.74 2.98
C ARG A 350 -0.65 -11.07 3.03
N ALA A 351 0.33 -11.64 2.35
CA ALA A 351 1.71 -11.17 2.33
C ALA A 351 2.28 -11.16 0.91
N HIS A 352 3.08 -10.15 0.59
CA HIS A 352 3.62 -9.94 -0.76
C HIS A 352 4.47 -11.09 -1.31
N TYR A 353 5.17 -11.85 -0.45
CA TYR A 353 5.99 -12.98 -0.92
C TYR A 353 5.16 -14.06 -1.66
N LEU A 354 3.85 -14.12 -1.40
CA LEU A 354 2.95 -15.05 -2.08
C LEU A 354 2.70 -14.67 -3.54
N SER A 355 2.90 -13.41 -3.92
CA SER A 355 2.65 -12.96 -5.29
C SER A 355 3.60 -13.60 -6.30
N ARG A 356 4.84 -13.95 -5.89
CA ARG A 356 5.92 -14.32 -6.80
C ARG A 356 5.63 -15.56 -7.64
N SER A 357 5.07 -16.62 -7.04
CA SER A 357 4.66 -17.81 -7.79
C SER A 357 3.48 -17.52 -8.72
N ILE A 358 2.52 -16.72 -8.26
CA ILE A 358 1.34 -16.32 -9.05
C ILE A 358 1.75 -15.46 -10.24
N GLU A 359 2.64 -14.48 -10.03
CA GLU A 359 3.22 -13.64 -11.09
C GLU A 359 3.90 -14.49 -12.17
N GLN A 360 4.71 -15.48 -11.74
CA GLN A 360 5.39 -16.36 -12.68
C GLN A 360 4.41 -17.16 -13.52
N SER A 361 3.39 -17.77 -12.89
CA SER A 361 2.40 -18.56 -13.61
C SER A 361 1.55 -17.72 -14.57
N LEU A 362 1.11 -16.51 -14.15
CA LEU A 362 0.39 -15.59 -15.04
C LEU A 362 1.26 -15.18 -16.25
N LYS A 363 2.54 -14.89 -16.00
CA LYS A 363 3.50 -14.53 -17.06
C LYS A 363 3.71 -15.68 -18.04
N ASP A 364 3.91 -16.91 -17.54
CA ASP A 364 4.15 -18.09 -18.37
C ASP A 364 2.93 -18.41 -19.25
N LYS A 365 1.74 -18.08 -18.79
CA LYS A 365 0.47 -18.23 -19.53
C LYS A 365 0.06 -16.97 -20.32
N GLY A 366 0.90 -15.94 -20.37
CA GLY A 366 0.65 -14.73 -21.15
C GLY A 366 -0.49 -13.85 -20.65
N VAL A 367 -0.88 -13.97 -19.37
CA VAL A 367 -1.96 -13.18 -18.76
C VAL A 367 -1.42 -11.85 -18.25
N PRO A 368 -1.89 -10.69 -18.73
CA PRO A 368 -1.49 -9.39 -18.22
C PRO A 368 -1.96 -9.20 -16.76
N TYR A 369 -1.07 -8.74 -15.90
CA TYR A 369 -1.38 -8.44 -14.50
C TYR A 369 -0.75 -7.13 -14.03
N GLU A 370 -1.32 -6.55 -13.00
CA GLU A 370 -0.82 -5.35 -12.31
C GLU A 370 -0.77 -5.60 -10.80
N ILE A 371 0.38 -5.24 -10.17
CA ILE A 371 0.54 -5.35 -8.71
C ILE A 371 0.21 -4.01 -8.08
N VAL A 372 -0.93 -3.95 -7.39
CA VAL A 372 -1.34 -2.77 -6.64
C VAL A 372 -0.56 -2.72 -5.32
N GLY A 373 0.18 -1.63 -5.10
CA GLY A 373 0.99 -1.43 -3.88
C GLY A 373 2.43 -1.93 -3.97
N GLY A 374 2.96 -2.18 -5.18
CA GLY A 374 4.40 -2.33 -5.44
C GLY A 374 5.17 -1.03 -5.13
N LEU A 375 6.51 -1.01 -5.33
CA LEU A 375 7.32 0.21 -5.20
C LEU A 375 6.67 1.34 -5.99
N THR A 376 6.18 2.35 -5.28
CA THR A 376 5.44 3.44 -5.92
C THR A 376 6.40 4.29 -6.73
N PHE A 377 5.89 4.94 -7.79
CA PHE A 377 6.64 5.86 -8.63
C PHE A 377 7.49 6.86 -7.81
N PHE A 378 6.92 7.43 -6.75
CA PHE A 378 7.63 8.39 -5.90
C PHE A 378 8.61 7.76 -4.90
N GLU A 379 8.65 6.43 -4.78
CA GLU A 379 9.65 5.70 -3.98
C GLU A 379 10.90 5.34 -4.79
N ARG A 380 10.84 5.48 -6.13
CA ARG A 380 11.98 5.25 -7.01
C ARG A 380 13.11 6.23 -6.69
N ARG A 381 14.33 5.75 -6.73
CA ARG A 381 15.51 6.51 -6.29
C ARG A 381 15.65 7.84 -7.02
N GLU A 382 15.53 7.84 -8.34
CA GLU A 382 15.66 9.01 -9.20
C GLU A 382 14.58 10.07 -8.91
N ILE A 383 13.38 9.62 -8.56
CA ILE A 383 12.28 10.51 -8.21
C ILE A 383 12.49 11.11 -6.82
N LYS A 384 12.90 10.29 -5.82
CA LYS A 384 13.22 10.78 -4.47
C LYS A 384 14.37 11.79 -4.48
N ASP A 385 15.37 11.60 -5.33
CA ASP A 385 16.46 12.55 -5.47
C ASP A 385 15.94 13.91 -5.99
N LEU A 386 15.10 13.90 -7.02
CA LEU A 386 14.51 15.12 -7.58
C LEU A 386 13.54 15.80 -6.60
N LEU A 387 12.73 15.04 -5.87
CA LEU A 387 11.88 15.59 -4.82
C LEU A 387 12.70 16.21 -3.69
N ALA A 388 13.84 15.63 -3.32
CA ALA A 388 14.75 16.21 -2.32
C ALA A 388 15.34 17.55 -2.81
N TYR A 389 15.69 17.66 -4.11
CA TYR A 389 16.05 18.94 -4.70
C TYR A 389 14.95 19.98 -4.54
N LEU A 390 13.71 19.63 -4.83
CA LEU A 390 12.56 20.53 -4.72
C LEU A 390 12.25 20.89 -3.26
N ARG A 391 12.42 19.97 -2.30
CA ARG A 391 12.20 20.20 -0.86
C ARG A 391 13.12 21.26 -0.29
N VAL A 392 14.41 21.23 -0.63
CA VAL A 392 15.38 22.24 -0.13
C VAL A 392 15.11 23.64 -0.67
N LEU A 393 14.37 23.77 -1.78
CA LEU A 393 13.94 25.07 -2.28
C LEU A 393 12.81 25.66 -1.41
N VAL A 394 11.93 24.83 -0.88
CA VAL A 394 10.82 25.24 -0.03
C VAL A 394 11.23 25.41 1.42
N ASN A 395 12.01 24.47 1.94
CA ASN A 395 12.54 24.49 3.30
C ASN A 395 14.07 24.43 3.29
N PRO A 396 14.78 25.57 3.38
CA PRO A 396 16.24 25.59 3.43
C PRO A 396 16.86 24.92 4.67
N LEU A 397 16.07 24.67 5.71
CA LEU A 397 16.50 23.99 6.94
C LEU A 397 16.47 22.44 6.81
N ASP A 398 15.96 21.91 5.69
CA ASP A 398 15.88 20.47 5.46
C ASP A 398 17.24 19.87 5.11
N ASP A 399 18.06 19.69 6.13
CA ASP A 399 19.39 19.10 6.01
C ASP A 399 19.36 17.64 5.55
N VAL A 400 18.27 16.88 5.79
CA VAL A 400 18.13 15.49 5.33
C VAL A 400 18.02 15.44 3.81
N SER A 401 17.14 16.25 3.24
CA SER A 401 17.04 16.39 1.78
C SER A 401 18.33 16.97 1.19
N MET A 402 18.96 17.94 1.85
CA MET A 402 20.22 18.52 1.38
C MET A 402 21.37 17.49 1.38
N GLN A 403 21.50 16.66 2.42
CA GLN A 403 22.49 15.59 2.47
C GLN A 403 22.27 14.54 1.38
N ARG A 404 21.02 14.26 1.02
CA ARG A 404 20.71 13.34 -0.05
C ARG A 404 21.24 13.83 -1.41
N ILE A 405 21.08 15.11 -1.73
CA ILE A 405 21.38 15.67 -3.05
C ILE A 405 22.80 16.23 -3.19
N ILE A 406 23.48 16.57 -2.09
CA ILE A 406 24.75 17.32 -2.13
C ILE A 406 25.83 16.63 -2.96
N ASN A 407 25.80 15.30 -3.03
CA ASN A 407 26.75 14.48 -3.81
C ASN A 407 26.06 13.62 -4.88
N VAL A 408 24.86 14.00 -5.31
CA VAL A 408 24.11 13.36 -6.38
C VAL A 408 23.68 14.45 -7.39
N PRO A 409 24.25 14.51 -8.59
CA PRO A 409 25.41 13.76 -9.14
C PRO A 409 26.69 13.84 -8.30
N PRO A 410 27.64 12.90 -8.47
CA PRO A 410 28.90 12.89 -7.71
C PRO A 410 29.71 14.18 -7.85
N ARG A 411 29.97 14.86 -6.71
CA ARG A 411 30.70 16.13 -6.64
C ARG A 411 32.05 16.02 -5.92
N GLY A 412 32.49 14.76 -5.68
CA GLY A 412 33.77 14.49 -5.04
C GLY A 412 33.77 14.77 -3.53
N LEU A 413 32.61 14.75 -2.90
CA LEU A 413 32.44 14.91 -1.45
C LEU A 413 32.39 13.53 -0.79
N GLY A 414 33.45 13.18 -0.06
CA GLY A 414 33.44 12.03 0.85
C GLY A 414 32.78 12.38 2.19
N LYS A 415 32.50 11.36 3.02
CA LYS A 415 31.88 11.51 4.35
C LYS A 415 32.60 12.59 5.19
N THR A 416 33.93 12.53 5.31
CA THR A 416 34.73 13.49 6.05
C THR A 416 34.60 14.93 5.54
N SER A 417 34.46 15.13 4.24
CA SER A 417 34.28 16.45 3.64
C SER A 417 32.90 17.02 3.93
N LEU A 418 31.88 16.16 3.89
CA LEU A 418 30.51 16.52 4.23
C LEU A 418 30.38 16.86 5.72
N ASP A 419 31.00 16.07 6.60
CA ASP A 419 31.01 16.34 8.05
C ASP A 419 31.68 17.69 8.38
N LYS A 420 32.83 18.00 7.75
CA LYS A 420 33.46 19.33 7.88
C LYS A 420 32.57 20.48 7.44
N LEU A 421 31.83 20.32 6.33
CA LEU A 421 30.91 21.35 5.84
C LEU A 421 29.72 21.54 6.80
N LYS A 422 29.22 20.46 7.37
CA LYS A 422 28.15 20.49 8.39
C LYS A 422 28.61 21.22 9.65
N ASP A 423 29.78 20.83 10.15
CA ASP A 423 30.36 21.45 11.38
C ASP A 423 30.60 22.94 11.17
N ALA A 424 31.13 23.34 10.01
CA ALA A 424 31.36 24.73 9.66
C ALA A 424 30.03 25.53 9.54
N ALA A 425 29.02 24.99 8.89
CA ALA A 425 27.72 25.64 8.79
C ALA A 425 27.05 25.77 10.17
N ALA A 426 27.08 24.70 10.98
CA ALA A 426 26.53 24.70 12.33
C ALA A 426 27.21 25.70 13.27
N ALA A 427 28.52 25.87 13.15
CA ALA A 427 29.29 26.85 13.94
C ALA A 427 28.84 28.29 13.67
N GLU A 428 28.42 28.59 12.46
CA GLU A 428 27.88 29.91 12.06
C GLU A 428 26.33 29.99 12.22
N GLY A 429 25.70 28.95 12.76
CA GLY A 429 24.24 28.92 12.93
C GLY A 429 23.45 28.81 11.62
N MET A 430 24.05 28.29 10.55
CA MET A 430 23.48 28.17 9.20
C MET A 430 23.06 26.75 8.88
N SER A 431 22.08 26.62 7.98
CA SER A 431 21.70 25.35 7.39
C SER A 431 22.76 24.85 6.41
N LEU A 432 22.76 23.55 6.13
CA LEU A 432 23.65 22.98 5.12
C LEU A 432 23.39 23.57 3.71
N ARG A 433 22.14 23.93 3.41
CA ARG A 433 21.76 24.61 2.17
C ARG A 433 22.44 25.97 2.01
N GLU A 434 22.47 26.78 3.07
CA GLU A 434 23.17 28.08 3.09
C GLU A 434 24.68 27.87 3.01
N GLY A 435 25.23 26.89 3.75
CA GLY A 435 26.64 26.56 3.74
C GLY A 435 27.18 26.15 2.36
N VAL A 436 26.36 25.56 1.49
CA VAL A 436 26.77 25.19 0.13
C VAL A 436 27.01 26.42 -0.76
N SER A 437 26.30 27.52 -0.55
CA SER A 437 26.44 28.74 -1.34
C SER A 437 27.59 29.66 -0.85
N LEU A 438 28.17 29.39 0.32
CA LEU A 438 29.21 30.25 0.94
C LEU A 438 30.58 29.62 0.84
N SER A 439 31.47 30.21 0.03
CA SER A 439 32.82 29.71 -0.21
C SER A 439 33.70 29.71 1.06
N GLU A 440 33.42 30.59 2.00
CA GLU A 440 34.16 30.76 3.28
C GLU A 440 34.01 29.51 4.15
N LEU A 441 32.87 28.77 4.05
CA LEU A 441 32.63 27.57 4.80
C LEU A 441 33.21 26.30 4.14
N HIS A 442 33.78 26.41 2.95
CA HIS A 442 34.37 25.28 2.20
C HIS A 442 35.84 25.02 2.61
N VAL A 443 36.19 25.29 3.87
CA VAL A 443 37.54 25.11 4.39
C VAL A 443 37.95 23.62 4.40
N GLY A 444 39.13 23.33 3.86
CA GLY A 444 39.65 21.97 3.80
C GLY A 444 39.04 21.07 2.69
N LEU A 445 38.21 21.65 1.83
CA LEU A 445 37.69 20.94 0.62
C LEU A 445 38.63 21.14 -0.58
N SER A 446 38.63 20.16 -1.51
CA SER A 446 39.38 20.28 -2.77
C SER A 446 38.84 21.43 -3.61
N ALA A 447 39.68 22.04 -4.46
CA ALA A 447 39.24 23.09 -5.39
C ALA A 447 38.11 22.62 -6.32
N LYS A 448 38.15 21.33 -6.74
CA LYS A 448 37.11 20.69 -7.56
C LYS A 448 35.78 20.62 -6.79
N SER A 449 35.80 20.15 -5.55
CA SER A 449 34.60 20.04 -4.70
C SER A 449 34.00 21.40 -4.38
N ARG A 450 34.84 22.40 -4.04
CA ARG A 450 34.40 23.79 -3.83
C ARG A 450 33.67 24.36 -5.04
N LYS A 451 34.28 24.22 -6.24
CA LYS A 451 33.64 24.67 -7.49
C LYS A 451 32.29 23.98 -7.70
N ALA A 452 32.23 22.66 -7.52
CA ALA A 452 31.00 21.90 -7.68
C ALA A 452 29.89 22.27 -6.68
N LEU A 453 30.27 22.59 -5.41
CA LEU A 453 29.33 23.08 -4.42
C LEU A 453 28.76 24.46 -4.79
N LEU A 454 29.60 25.40 -5.21
CA LEU A 454 29.15 26.72 -5.64
C LEU A 454 28.22 26.62 -6.86
N GLN A 455 28.54 25.75 -7.83
CA GLN A 455 27.65 25.48 -8.97
C GLN A 455 26.30 24.90 -8.51
N LEU A 456 26.31 24.00 -7.52
CA LEU A 456 25.07 23.49 -6.92
C LEU A 456 24.27 24.61 -6.25
N GLY A 457 24.94 25.47 -5.47
CA GLY A 457 24.32 26.64 -4.83
C GLY A 457 23.64 27.56 -5.87
N GLU A 458 24.37 27.92 -6.94
CA GLU A 458 23.80 28.73 -8.03
C GLU A 458 22.60 28.07 -8.73
N ALA A 459 22.64 26.73 -8.96
CA ALA A 459 21.53 26.02 -9.55
C ALA A 459 20.29 26.03 -8.64
N LEU A 460 20.51 25.84 -7.32
CA LEU A 460 19.44 25.89 -6.32
C LEU A 460 18.85 27.32 -6.22
N ASP A 461 19.66 28.37 -6.24
CA ASP A 461 19.19 29.76 -6.19
C ASP A 461 18.35 30.12 -7.43
N LYS A 462 18.80 29.71 -8.62
CA LYS A 462 18.02 29.87 -9.86
C LYS A 462 16.69 29.11 -9.82
N ALA A 463 16.71 27.88 -9.32
CA ALA A 463 15.51 27.06 -9.17
C ALA A 463 14.53 27.65 -8.14
N GLN A 464 15.07 28.21 -7.03
CA GLN A 464 14.29 28.95 -6.03
C GLN A 464 13.56 30.14 -6.66
N ALA A 465 14.27 30.95 -7.45
CA ALA A 465 13.65 32.06 -8.17
C ALA A 465 12.57 31.58 -9.19
N ALA A 466 12.80 30.44 -9.82
CA ALA A 466 11.86 29.85 -10.78
C ALA A 466 10.62 29.24 -10.10
N SER A 467 10.69 28.83 -8.82
CA SER A 467 9.60 28.20 -8.08
C SER A 467 8.36 29.08 -7.92
N SER A 468 8.52 30.40 -8.01
CA SER A 468 7.41 31.35 -8.03
C SER A 468 6.48 31.21 -9.24
N ARG A 469 6.96 30.52 -10.31
CA ARG A 469 6.20 30.26 -11.54
C ARG A 469 5.59 28.85 -11.61
N GLY A 470 5.77 28.05 -10.56
CA GLY A 470 5.24 26.70 -10.43
C GLY A 470 6.30 25.64 -10.14
N ALA A 471 5.83 24.43 -9.81
CA ALA A 471 6.68 23.27 -9.52
C ALA A 471 7.45 22.81 -10.75
N HIS A 472 6.82 22.83 -11.94
CA HIS A 472 7.44 22.47 -13.20
C HIS A 472 8.66 23.33 -13.52
N GLN A 473 8.55 24.66 -13.35
CA GLN A 473 9.66 25.57 -13.67
C GLN A 473 10.85 25.37 -12.73
N ALA A 474 10.61 25.10 -11.45
CA ALA A 474 11.65 24.77 -10.51
C ALA A 474 12.36 23.44 -10.87
N LEU A 475 11.59 22.39 -11.18
CA LEU A 475 12.12 21.09 -11.60
C LEU A 475 12.96 21.19 -12.87
N LYS A 476 12.47 21.94 -13.88
CA LYS A 476 13.19 22.16 -15.13
C LYS A 476 14.58 22.79 -14.89
N VAL A 477 14.64 23.84 -14.07
CA VAL A 477 15.93 24.51 -13.76
C VAL A 477 16.87 23.56 -13.01
N ILE A 478 16.36 22.71 -12.11
CA ILE A 478 17.17 21.67 -11.44
C ILE A 478 17.73 20.66 -12.44
N LEU A 479 16.92 20.14 -13.35
CA LEU A 479 17.35 19.15 -14.35
C LEU A 479 18.42 19.75 -15.28
N GLU A 480 18.26 20.99 -15.73
CA GLU A 480 19.20 21.68 -16.61
C GLU A 480 20.49 22.10 -15.86
N GLY A 481 20.37 22.57 -14.61
CA GLY A 481 21.49 23.17 -13.85
C GLY A 481 22.38 22.18 -13.14
N THR A 482 21.90 20.96 -12.83
CA THR A 482 22.64 20.02 -11.98
C THR A 482 23.30 18.87 -12.74
N GLY A 483 22.94 18.64 -14.02
CA GLY A 483 23.38 17.50 -14.79
C GLY A 483 22.78 16.16 -14.30
N TYR A 484 21.64 16.21 -13.63
CA TYR A 484 21.02 15.04 -13.01
C TYR A 484 20.57 14.01 -14.07
N ILE A 485 20.02 14.43 -15.21
CA ILE A 485 19.59 13.50 -16.26
C ILE A 485 20.77 12.63 -16.73
N GLN A 486 21.91 13.27 -17.08
CA GLN A 486 23.10 12.55 -17.54
C GLN A 486 23.64 11.59 -16.47
N HIS A 487 23.48 11.93 -15.19
CA HIS A 487 23.86 11.05 -14.09
C HIS A 487 22.93 9.86 -13.95
N ALA A 488 21.63 10.06 -14.09
CA ALA A 488 20.64 9.03 -13.93
C ALA A 488 20.61 8.02 -15.08
N THR A 489 20.93 8.48 -16.33
CA THR A 489 20.80 7.72 -17.58
C THR A 489 22.11 7.39 -18.27
N GLY A 490 23.25 7.82 -17.72
CA GLY A 490 24.57 7.68 -18.36
C GLY A 490 25.42 6.52 -17.86
N ILE A 491 24.83 5.52 -17.20
CA ILE A 491 25.54 4.42 -16.54
C ILE A 491 25.76 3.22 -17.49
N GLY A 492 25.03 3.16 -18.62
CA GLY A 492 25.04 2.03 -19.54
C GLY A 492 24.32 0.79 -18.99
N ASP A 493 23.38 1.01 -18.08
CA ASP A 493 22.54 0.00 -17.44
C ASP A 493 21.28 -0.22 -18.29
N PRO A 494 20.77 -1.45 -18.45
CA PRO A 494 19.48 -1.70 -19.07
C PRO A 494 18.31 -0.88 -18.51
N ASP A 495 18.40 -0.45 -17.25
CA ASP A 495 17.38 0.37 -16.59
C ASP A 495 17.46 1.87 -16.92
N ASP A 496 18.45 2.34 -17.68
CA ASP A 496 18.62 3.77 -18.00
C ASP A 496 17.39 4.36 -18.72
N ILE A 497 16.81 3.59 -19.65
CA ILE A 497 15.59 4.01 -20.39
C ILE A 497 14.42 4.18 -19.39
N ALA A 498 14.22 3.22 -18.51
CA ALA A 498 13.15 3.29 -17.52
C ALA A 498 13.33 4.48 -16.55
N ARG A 499 14.57 4.83 -16.19
CA ARG A 499 14.85 6.01 -15.35
C ARG A 499 14.54 7.31 -16.09
N GLU A 500 14.86 7.40 -17.38
CA GLU A 500 14.52 8.57 -18.21
C GLU A 500 13.02 8.73 -18.33
N GLU A 501 12.28 7.66 -18.61
CA GLU A 501 10.81 7.66 -18.64
C GLU A 501 10.22 8.12 -17.32
N ASN A 502 10.75 7.65 -16.19
CA ASN A 502 10.33 8.09 -14.86
C ASN A 502 10.54 9.60 -14.62
N ILE A 503 11.67 10.15 -15.07
CA ILE A 503 11.96 11.57 -14.96
C ILE A 503 10.97 12.37 -15.82
N GLN A 504 10.68 11.92 -17.03
CA GLN A 504 9.70 12.57 -17.93
C GLN A 504 8.27 12.51 -17.36
N GLU A 505 7.92 11.39 -16.71
CA GLU A 505 6.64 11.26 -16.03
C GLU A 505 6.53 12.24 -14.85
N LEU A 506 7.60 12.44 -14.06
CA LEU A 506 7.63 13.45 -12.99
C LEU A 506 7.45 14.86 -13.55
N VAL A 507 8.10 15.18 -14.68
CA VAL A 507 7.92 16.47 -15.37
C VAL A 507 6.46 16.67 -15.77
N SER A 508 5.84 15.64 -16.37
CA SER A 508 4.43 15.68 -16.79
C SER A 508 3.47 15.85 -15.59
N ASP A 509 3.75 15.17 -14.48
CA ASP A 509 2.98 15.28 -13.25
C ASP A 509 3.04 16.70 -12.66
N THR A 510 4.23 17.32 -12.65
CA THR A 510 4.37 18.74 -12.20
C THR A 510 3.62 19.72 -13.08
N ILE A 511 3.61 19.54 -14.41
CA ILE A 511 2.83 20.38 -15.35
C ILE A 511 1.35 20.24 -15.04
N SER A 512 0.85 19.01 -14.97
CA SER A 512 -0.57 18.74 -14.71
C SER A 512 -1.02 19.30 -13.36
N PHE A 513 -0.16 19.28 -12.35
CA PHE A 513 -0.45 19.85 -11.05
C PHE A 513 -0.53 21.38 -11.11
N ASP A 514 0.45 22.05 -11.75
CA ASP A 514 0.49 23.50 -11.87
C ASP A 514 -0.74 24.04 -12.64
N GLU A 515 -1.20 23.32 -13.69
CA GLU A 515 -2.38 23.69 -14.47
C GLU A 515 -3.70 23.54 -13.68
N LYS A 516 -3.81 22.51 -12.84
CA LYS A 516 -5.07 22.20 -12.14
C LYS A 516 -5.23 22.93 -10.81
N ASN A 517 -4.15 23.11 -10.05
CA ASN A 517 -4.26 23.49 -8.64
C ASN A 517 -3.73 24.90 -8.32
N GLY A 518 -2.75 25.43 -9.08
CA GLY A 518 -2.20 26.77 -8.87
C GLY A 518 -1.56 27.01 -7.48
N GLU A 519 -1.31 25.97 -6.71
CA GLU A 519 -0.80 26.05 -5.32
C GLU A 519 0.74 26.16 -5.24
N GLY A 520 1.41 26.21 -6.40
CA GLY A 520 2.86 26.34 -6.51
C GLY A 520 3.65 25.15 -5.97
N LEU A 521 4.98 25.30 -5.83
CA LEU A 521 5.89 24.21 -5.47
C LEU A 521 5.59 23.60 -4.08
N ALA A 522 5.25 24.42 -3.09
CA ALA A 522 4.93 23.93 -1.75
C ALA A 522 3.66 23.06 -1.73
N GLY A 523 2.64 23.46 -2.49
CA GLY A 523 1.42 22.66 -2.69
C GLY A 523 1.69 21.34 -3.39
N TYR A 524 2.54 21.35 -4.42
CA TYR A 524 2.95 20.11 -5.12
C TYR A 524 3.64 19.12 -4.17
N LEU A 525 4.62 19.57 -3.39
CA LEU A 525 5.33 18.71 -2.43
C LEU A 525 4.42 18.17 -1.34
N GLN A 526 3.47 18.95 -0.88
CA GLN A 526 2.43 18.49 0.05
C GLN A 526 1.56 17.41 -0.61
N HIS A 527 1.10 17.65 -1.84
CA HIS A 527 0.31 16.68 -2.61
C HIS A 527 1.06 15.34 -2.74
N VAL A 528 2.31 15.36 -3.22
CA VAL A 528 3.14 14.16 -3.38
C VAL A 528 3.36 13.44 -2.06
N SER A 529 3.65 14.16 -0.97
CA SER A 529 3.88 13.57 0.35
C SER A 529 2.65 12.85 0.92
N LEU A 530 1.46 13.27 0.53
CA LEU A 530 0.19 12.72 1.01
C LEU A 530 -0.39 11.64 0.11
N LEU A 531 0.21 11.39 -1.07
CA LEU A 531 -0.21 10.31 -1.96
C LEU A 531 0.16 8.94 -1.35
N THR A 532 -0.80 8.05 -1.37
CA THR A 532 -0.62 6.64 -0.97
C THR A 532 -0.53 5.73 -2.19
N SER A 533 0.00 4.52 -2.02
CA SER A 533 0.08 3.51 -3.08
C SER A 533 -1.30 3.12 -3.68
N ALA A 534 -2.38 3.34 -2.93
CA ALA A 534 -3.74 3.09 -3.38
C ALA A 534 -4.29 4.18 -4.33
N ASP A 535 -3.64 5.36 -4.36
CA ASP A 535 -4.13 6.51 -5.13
C ASP A 535 -3.71 6.49 -6.62
N ARG A 536 -2.99 5.43 -7.06
CA ARG A 536 -2.36 5.40 -8.38
C ARG A 536 -2.59 4.08 -9.11
N ASN A 537 -3.62 4.04 -9.92
CA ASN A 537 -3.81 3.04 -10.95
C ASN A 537 -3.82 3.74 -12.31
N GLY A 538 -2.75 3.58 -13.07
CA GLY A 538 -2.60 4.10 -14.42
C GLY A 538 -1.80 3.10 -15.26
N GLY A 539 -2.29 1.86 -15.39
CA GLY A 539 -1.76 0.87 -16.31
C GLY A 539 -2.40 0.98 -17.69
N SER A 540 -1.66 0.74 -18.74
CA SER A 540 -2.09 0.75 -20.14
C SER A 540 -2.80 -0.56 -20.49
N GLY A 541 -4.11 -0.66 -20.22
CA GLY A 541 -4.97 -1.76 -20.68
C GLY A 541 -5.59 -2.59 -19.54
N PRO A 542 -6.60 -3.43 -19.85
CA PRO A 542 -7.24 -4.30 -18.86
C PRO A 542 -6.25 -5.39 -18.40
N ALA A 543 -5.99 -5.47 -17.10
CA ALA A 543 -5.06 -6.41 -16.48
C ALA A 543 -5.63 -6.96 -15.16
N VAL A 544 -5.26 -8.20 -14.82
CA VAL A 544 -5.64 -8.82 -13.54
C VAL A 544 -5.03 -8.04 -12.38
N GLN A 545 -5.82 -7.71 -11.39
CA GLN A 545 -5.39 -6.90 -10.26
C GLN A 545 -4.85 -7.79 -9.13
N MET A 546 -3.55 -7.69 -8.84
CA MET A 546 -2.89 -8.43 -7.76
C MET A 546 -2.59 -7.51 -6.59
N MET A 547 -3.02 -7.86 -5.38
CA MET A 547 -2.78 -6.99 -4.22
C MET A 547 -2.87 -7.71 -2.88
N SER A 548 -2.31 -7.09 -1.84
CA SER A 548 -2.59 -7.55 -0.48
C SER A 548 -4.06 -7.26 -0.11
N VAL A 549 -4.64 -8.09 0.78
CA VAL A 549 -6.03 -7.89 1.26
C VAL A 549 -6.24 -6.49 1.84
N HIS A 550 -5.22 -5.91 2.49
CA HIS A 550 -5.30 -4.55 3.03
C HIS A 550 -5.49 -3.49 1.92
N ALA A 551 -4.80 -3.66 0.79
CA ALA A 551 -4.92 -2.75 -0.36
C ALA A 551 -6.26 -2.89 -1.08
N ALA A 552 -6.95 -4.04 -0.92
CA ALA A 552 -8.25 -4.29 -1.52
C ALA A 552 -9.42 -3.55 -0.83
N LYS A 553 -9.18 -2.95 0.35
CA LYS A 553 -10.22 -2.20 1.05
C LYS A 553 -10.69 -1.01 0.21
N GLY A 554 -12.02 -0.86 0.10
CA GLY A 554 -12.66 0.17 -0.74
C GLY A 554 -12.87 -0.26 -2.20
N LEU A 555 -12.17 -1.29 -2.69
CA LEU A 555 -12.33 -1.81 -4.05
C LEU A 555 -13.42 -2.89 -4.11
N GLU A 556 -13.80 -3.27 -5.33
CA GLU A 556 -14.77 -4.35 -5.60
C GLU A 556 -14.57 -4.90 -7.01
N PHE A 557 -14.69 -6.22 -7.16
CA PHE A 557 -14.42 -6.95 -8.40
C PHE A 557 -15.49 -8.01 -8.64
N ASP A 558 -15.72 -8.36 -9.89
CA ASP A 558 -16.67 -9.42 -10.22
C ASP A 558 -16.15 -10.79 -9.76
N HIS A 559 -14.86 -11.05 -9.94
CA HIS A 559 -14.20 -12.31 -9.65
C HIS A 559 -13.01 -12.10 -8.71
N VAL A 560 -13.01 -12.76 -7.56
CA VAL A 560 -11.95 -12.60 -6.54
C VAL A 560 -11.33 -13.95 -6.22
N PHE A 561 -10.01 -13.98 -6.19
CA PHE A 561 -9.19 -15.08 -5.72
C PHE A 561 -8.56 -14.70 -4.38
N ILE A 562 -8.58 -15.58 -3.40
CA ILE A 562 -7.89 -15.41 -2.12
C ILE A 562 -6.91 -16.57 -1.97
N ALA A 563 -5.63 -16.26 -2.16
CA ALA A 563 -4.54 -17.23 -2.10
C ALA A 563 -3.87 -17.29 -0.72
N GLY A 564 -3.32 -18.43 -0.38
CA GLY A 564 -2.53 -18.60 0.84
C GLY A 564 -3.38 -18.71 2.10
N LEU A 565 -4.51 -19.41 2.04
CA LEU A 565 -5.39 -19.61 3.20
C LEU A 565 -4.87 -20.73 4.10
N GLU A 566 -3.72 -20.50 4.76
CA GLU A 566 -3.14 -21.40 5.75
C GLU A 566 -3.00 -20.71 7.12
N ASP A 567 -3.18 -21.48 8.21
CA ASP A 567 -2.80 -21.03 9.56
C ASP A 567 -1.31 -20.70 9.58
N SER A 568 -0.91 -19.58 10.16
CA SER A 568 0.40 -18.92 10.13
C SER A 568 0.68 -18.00 8.94
N VAL A 569 -0.08 -18.09 7.85
CA VAL A 569 -0.05 -17.17 6.70
C VAL A 569 -1.26 -16.23 6.74
N PHE A 570 -2.47 -16.79 6.70
CA PHE A 570 -3.73 -16.06 6.85
C PHE A 570 -4.70 -16.89 7.72
N PRO A 571 -4.78 -16.64 9.05
CA PRO A 571 -4.17 -15.53 9.81
C PRO A 571 -2.65 -15.61 9.92
N SER A 572 -1.99 -14.44 9.95
CA SER A 572 -0.54 -14.40 10.13
C SER A 572 -0.16 -14.77 11.59
N MET A 573 0.92 -15.52 11.77
CA MET A 573 1.39 -15.96 13.10
C MET A 573 1.62 -14.77 14.04
N ARG A 574 2.21 -13.70 13.53
CA ARG A 574 2.51 -12.49 14.31
C ARG A 574 1.24 -11.78 14.78
N ALA A 575 0.24 -11.67 13.91
CA ALA A 575 -1.03 -11.06 14.26
C ALA A 575 -1.81 -11.94 15.22
N ALA A 576 -1.82 -13.26 15.00
CA ALA A 576 -2.50 -14.23 15.86
C ALA A 576 -1.98 -14.21 17.32
N ALA A 577 -0.69 -13.89 17.52
CA ALA A 577 -0.08 -13.77 18.84
C ALA A 577 -0.41 -12.44 19.57
N ALA A 578 -0.92 -11.44 18.87
CA ALA A 578 -1.31 -10.17 19.47
C ALA A 578 -2.67 -10.28 20.18
N LYS A 579 -2.88 -9.44 21.21
CA LYS A 579 -4.20 -9.30 21.83
C LYS A 579 -5.22 -8.88 20.77
N ASP A 580 -6.35 -9.56 20.69
CA ASP A 580 -7.42 -9.36 19.72
C ASP A 580 -6.99 -9.52 18.23
N GLY A 581 -5.76 -10.01 17.97
CA GLY A 581 -5.17 -10.09 16.63
C GLY A 581 -5.91 -11.08 15.71
N ILE A 582 -6.45 -12.18 16.25
CA ILE A 582 -7.29 -13.12 15.47
C ILE A 582 -8.60 -12.43 15.03
N GLU A 583 -9.18 -11.56 15.85
CA GLU A 583 -10.38 -10.82 15.46
C GLU A 583 -10.08 -9.81 14.34
N GLU A 584 -8.91 -9.18 14.36
CA GLU A 584 -8.48 -8.29 13.27
C GLU A 584 -8.22 -9.07 11.97
N GLU A 585 -7.53 -10.21 12.02
CA GLU A 585 -7.33 -11.09 10.86
C GLU A 585 -8.67 -11.62 10.31
N ARG A 586 -9.64 -11.89 11.19
CA ARG A 586 -10.99 -12.30 10.76
C ARG A 586 -11.74 -11.15 10.07
N ARG A 587 -11.59 -9.90 10.54
CA ARG A 587 -12.10 -8.71 9.82
C ARG A 587 -11.41 -8.57 8.45
N LEU A 588 -10.13 -8.88 8.39
CA LEU A 588 -9.40 -8.87 7.13
C LEU A 588 -9.94 -9.94 6.16
N MET A 589 -10.22 -11.15 6.63
CA MET A 589 -10.89 -12.19 5.83
C MET A 589 -12.29 -11.76 5.39
N TYR A 590 -13.09 -11.17 6.29
CA TYR A 590 -14.40 -10.60 5.96
C TYR A 590 -14.29 -9.52 4.87
N VAL A 591 -13.30 -8.63 4.95
CA VAL A 591 -13.03 -7.64 3.90
C VAL A 591 -12.72 -8.34 2.58
N ALA A 592 -11.83 -9.36 2.56
CA ALA A 592 -11.47 -10.08 1.34
C ALA A 592 -12.69 -10.71 0.67
N LEU A 593 -13.51 -11.45 1.44
CA LEU A 593 -14.72 -12.09 0.96
C LEU A 593 -15.72 -11.08 0.36
N THR A 594 -15.93 -9.96 1.05
CA THR A 594 -16.91 -8.93 0.64
C THR A 594 -16.43 -8.01 -0.49
N ARG A 595 -15.23 -8.26 -1.07
CA ARG A 595 -14.81 -7.56 -2.31
C ARG A 595 -15.41 -8.19 -3.55
N ALA A 596 -15.80 -9.46 -3.48
CA ALA A 596 -16.37 -10.19 -4.60
C ALA A 596 -17.86 -9.82 -4.83
N ARG A 597 -18.20 -9.63 -6.11
CA ARG A 597 -19.58 -9.45 -6.54
C ARG A 597 -20.23 -10.76 -6.96
N ARG A 598 -19.55 -11.58 -7.79
CA ARG A 598 -20.11 -12.76 -8.48
C ARG A 598 -19.48 -14.07 -8.00
N THR A 599 -18.17 -14.23 -8.13
CA THR A 599 -17.48 -15.48 -7.81
C THR A 599 -16.33 -15.29 -6.86
N LEU A 600 -16.09 -16.30 -6.04
CA LEU A 600 -15.01 -16.33 -5.06
C LEU A 600 -14.27 -17.67 -5.15
N PHE A 601 -12.96 -17.58 -5.37
CA PHE A 601 -12.04 -18.69 -5.41
C PHE A 601 -11.09 -18.62 -4.21
N LEU A 602 -11.05 -19.68 -3.41
CA LEU A 602 -10.26 -19.81 -2.20
C LEU A 602 -9.20 -20.88 -2.42
N SER A 603 -7.95 -20.63 -2.03
CA SER A 603 -6.91 -21.65 -2.18
C SER A 603 -5.97 -21.73 -0.98
N HIS A 604 -5.42 -22.90 -0.73
CA HIS A 604 -4.36 -23.14 0.21
C HIS A 604 -3.43 -24.25 -0.28
N ALA A 605 -2.15 -24.22 0.14
CA ALA A 605 -1.15 -25.21 -0.16
C ALA A 605 -0.85 -26.10 1.05
N ARG A 606 -0.54 -27.41 0.81
CA ARG A 606 -0.14 -28.34 1.87
C ARG A 606 1.26 -28.06 2.38
N GLU A 607 2.11 -27.53 1.52
CA GLU A 607 3.51 -27.23 1.83
C GLU A 607 3.88 -25.86 1.29
N ARG A 608 4.68 -25.09 2.04
CA ARG A 608 5.26 -23.81 1.61
C ARG A 608 6.69 -23.65 2.07
N MET A 609 7.46 -22.89 1.30
CA MET A 609 8.78 -22.48 1.74
C MET A 609 8.67 -21.32 2.74
N VAL A 610 9.08 -21.59 3.99
CA VAL A 610 9.11 -20.63 5.08
C VAL A 610 10.56 -20.54 5.58
N ASN A 611 11.14 -19.32 5.59
CA ASN A 611 12.52 -19.08 6.04
C ASN A 611 13.59 -20.02 5.41
N GLY A 612 13.37 -20.44 4.16
CA GLY A 612 14.31 -21.28 3.40
C GLY A 612 14.14 -22.79 3.63
N SER A 613 13.13 -23.22 4.36
CA SER A 613 12.74 -24.65 4.53
C SER A 613 11.30 -24.87 4.06
N MET A 614 11.04 -26.08 3.52
CA MET A 614 9.68 -26.51 3.20
C MET A 614 8.97 -26.93 4.49
N GLU A 615 7.88 -26.24 4.80
CA GLU A 615 7.07 -26.53 5.98
C GLU A 615 5.68 -27.02 5.56
N ARG A 616 5.18 -28.00 6.30
CA ARG A 616 3.82 -28.50 6.11
C ARG A 616 2.82 -27.53 6.72
N MET A 617 1.88 -27.06 5.90
CA MET A 617 0.88 -26.08 6.28
C MET A 617 -0.45 -26.72 6.71
N GLN A 618 -1.15 -26.06 7.62
CA GLN A 618 -2.53 -26.40 7.97
C GLN A 618 -3.49 -25.44 7.28
N PRO A 619 -4.63 -25.92 6.74
CA PRO A 619 -5.65 -25.03 6.20
C PRO A 619 -6.07 -23.99 7.22
N SER A 620 -6.29 -22.77 6.75
CA SER A 620 -6.71 -21.65 7.59
C SER A 620 -7.94 -22.00 8.43
N ARG A 621 -7.93 -21.61 9.70
CA ARG A 621 -9.10 -21.73 10.58
C ARG A 621 -10.34 -21.04 10.04
N PHE A 622 -10.16 -19.97 9.25
CA PHE A 622 -11.28 -19.24 8.65
C PHE A 622 -12.06 -20.07 7.63
N LEU A 623 -11.43 -21.04 6.97
CA LEU A 623 -12.13 -21.98 6.09
C LEU A 623 -13.12 -22.88 6.86
N LYS A 624 -12.83 -23.19 8.13
CA LYS A 624 -13.73 -23.98 8.98
C LYS A 624 -14.92 -23.15 9.49
N GLU A 625 -14.82 -21.83 9.46
CA GLU A 625 -15.88 -20.91 9.85
C GLU A 625 -16.90 -20.69 8.73
N ILE A 626 -16.58 -21.10 7.49
CA ILE A 626 -17.52 -21.08 6.35
C ILE A 626 -18.35 -22.36 6.34
N PRO A 627 -19.69 -22.27 6.26
CA PRO A 627 -20.55 -23.44 6.15
C PRO A 627 -20.19 -24.32 4.95
N LYS A 628 -20.02 -25.61 5.14
CA LYS A 628 -19.64 -26.58 4.08
C LYS A 628 -20.59 -26.54 2.88
N GLY A 629 -21.87 -26.27 3.11
CA GLY A 629 -22.87 -26.16 2.03
C GLY A 629 -22.62 -25.03 1.03
N LEU A 630 -21.83 -24.01 1.41
CA LEU A 630 -21.44 -22.88 0.57
C LEU A 630 -20.14 -23.13 -0.19
N LEU A 631 -19.38 -24.17 0.14
CA LEU A 631 -18.13 -24.53 -0.52
C LEU A 631 -18.38 -25.59 -1.59
N ALA A 632 -17.61 -25.53 -2.65
CA ALA A 632 -17.51 -26.57 -3.67
C ALA A 632 -16.02 -26.84 -3.94
N ASP A 633 -15.61 -28.12 -3.93
CA ASP A 633 -14.26 -28.52 -4.26
C ASP A 633 -13.99 -28.24 -5.74
N HIS A 634 -12.90 -27.55 -6.01
CA HIS A 634 -12.50 -27.17 -7.36
C HIS A 634 -12.23 -28.39 -8.24
N GLU A 635 -11.66 -29.47 -7.72
CA GLU A 635 -11.40 -30.71 -8.46
C GLU A 635 -12.69 -31.29 -9.07
N ALA A 636 -13.81 -31.22 -8.35
CA ALA A 636 -15.10 -31.71 -8.83
C ALA A 636 -15.69 -30.86 -9.98
N VAL A 637 -15.29 -29.59 -10.07
CA VAL A 637 -15.73 -28.63 -11.12
C VAL A 637 -14.82 -28.75 -12.34
N TRP A 638 -13.49 -28.88 -12.14
CA TRP A 638 -12.52 -29.02 -13.23
C TRP A 638 -12.78 -30.24 -14.11
N HIS A 639 -13.09 -31.37 -13.50
CA HIS A 639 -13.45 -32.58 -14.24
C HIS A 639 -14.77 -32.49 -15.04
N ARG A 640 -15.60 -31.49 -14.80
CA ARG A 640 -16.79 -31.23 -15.64
C ARG A 640 -16.44 -30.47 -16.92
N PHE A 641 -15.55 -29.48 -16.85
CA PHE A 641 -15.16 -28.67 -18.02
C PHE A 641 -14.20 -29.42 -18.95
N SER A 642 -13.25 -30.19 -18.41
CA SER A 642 -12.38 -31.04 -19.24
C SER A 642 -13.10 -32.20 -19.93
N ARG A 643 -14.29 -32.62 -19.46
CA ARG A 643 -15.09 -33.65 -20.11
C ARG A 643 -15.99 -33.16 -21.28
N GLU A 644 -16.21 -31.86 -21.41
CA GLU A 644 -17.02 -31.29 -22.52
C GLU A 644 -16.15 -30.96 -23.75
N GLU A 645 -14.85 -30.68 -23.58
CA GLU A 645 -13.91 -30.47 -24.70
C GLU A 645 -13.33 -31.76 -25.28
N ASP A 646 -13.35 -32.89 -24.55
CA ASP A 646 -12.80 -34.17 -24.97
C ASP A 646 -13.78 -35.05 -25.83
N ARG A 647 -14.81 -34.47 -26.43
CA ARG A 647 -15.66 -35.18 -27.40
C ARG A 647 -15.32 -34.93 -28.86
N ALA A 648 -14.18 -34.41 -29.18
CA ALA A 648 -13.60 -34.41 -30.51
C ALA A 648 -12.60 -35.55 -30.63
N ASP A 649 -13.03 -36.64 -31.25
CA ASP A 649 -12.34 -37.75 -31.91
C ASP A 649 -10.82 -37.88 -31.62
N TRP A 650 -10.46 -38.70 -30.64
CA TRP A 650 -9.05 -39.04 -30.37
C TRP A 650 -8.89 -40.58 -30.38
N SER A 651 -8.11 -41.06 -31.33
CA SER A 651 -7.62 -42.44 -31.33
C SER A 651 -6.49 -42.60 -30.31
N PRO A 652 -6.38 -43.74 -29.63
CA PRO A 652 -5.45 -43.89 -28.51
C PRO A 652 -4.01 -43.94 -29.00
N ASP A 653 -3.22 -42.98 -28.56
CA ASP A 653 -1.75 -43.01 -28.61
C ASP A 653 -1.16 -43.71 -27.38
N PRO A 654 0.02 -44.29 -27.46
CA PRO A 654 0.46 -45.36 -26.58
C PRO A 654 0.80 -44.88 -25.16
N ASP A 655 0.55 -45.79 -24.24
CA ASP A 655 0.81 -45.92 -22.80
C ASP A 655 1.79 -44.88 -22.17
N PRO A 656 1.30 -43.97 -21.26
CA PRO A 656 2.17 -43.02 -20.56
C PRO A 656 3.06 -43.63 -19.46
N ASP A 657 2.95 -44.89 -19.15
CA ASP A 657 3.74 -45.58 -18.12
C ASP A 657 5.04 -46.22 -18.64
N ALA A 658 5.46 -45.94 -19.86
CA ALA A 658 6.78 -46.35 -20.33
C ALA A 658 7.87 -45.47 -19.67
N VAL A 659 8.13 -45.71 -18.37
CA VAL A 659 9.38 -45.29 -17.72
C VAL A 659 10.52 -45.83 -18.59
N ILE A 660 11.25 -45.00 -19.28
CA ILE A 660 12.46 -45.38 -20.04
C ILE A 660 13.42 -46.00 -19.03
N GLN A 661 13.41 -47.34 -18.94
CA GLN A 661 14.39 -48.11 -18.17
C GLN A 661 15.72 -48.06 -18.96
N VAL A 662 16.49 -47.00 -18.74
CA VAL A 662 17.83 -46.94 -19.27
C VAL A 662 18.79 -47.77 -18.41
N SER A 663 19.45 -48.71 -19.03
CA SER A 663 20.48 -49.53 -18.41
C SER A 663 21.89 -49.03 -18.74
N VAL A 664 22.83 -49.28 -17.81
CA VAL A 664 24.25 -49.00 -18.08
C VAL A 664 24.69 -49.85 -19.29
N GLY A 665 25.34 -49.18 -20.26
CA GLY A 665 25.73 -49.79 -21.53
C GLY A 665 24.72 -49.51 -22.67
N ALA A 666 23.53 -49.03 -22.41
CA ALA A 666 22.55 -48.69 -23.44
C ALA A 666 23.08 -47.53 -24.34
N ARG A 667 22.84 -47.64 -25.63
CA ARG A 667 23.10 -46.60 -26.61
C ARG A 667 21.94 -45.65 -26.69
N VAL A 668 22.20 -44.36 -26.56
CA VAL A 668 21.16 -43.31 -26.52
C VAL A 668 21.54 -42.16 -27.44
N ARG A 669 20.53 -41.42 -27.88
CA ARG A 669 20.69 -40.18 -28.67
C ARG A 669 20.09 -39.02 -27.93
N HIS A 670 20.81 -37.94 -27.89
CA HIS A 670 20.37 -36.64 -27.35
C HIS A 670 20.32 -35.61 -28.46
N ASP A 671 19.27 -34.80 -28.54
CA ASP A 671 19.07 -33.85 -29.65
C ASP A 671 20.23 -32.85 -29.83
N MET A 672 20.84 -32.41 -28.73
CA MET A 672 21.93 -31.42 -28.76
C MET A 672 23.34 -32.06 -28.79
N TYR A 673 23.55 -33.25 -28.21
CA TYR A 673 24.86 -33.84 -28.00
C TYR A 673 25.14 -35.07 -28.87
N GLY A 674 24.15 -35.48 -29.68
CA GLY A 674 24.28 -36.61 -30.58
C GLY A 674 24.16 -37.96 -29.85
N ALA A 675 24.77 -39.02 -30.48
CA ALA A 675 24.74 -40.36 -29.93
C ALA A 675 25.77 -40.55 -28.81
N GLY A 676 25.45 -41.39 -27.84
CA GLY A 676 26.32 -41.69 -26.70
C GLY A 676 25.96 -43.00 -26.03
N THR A 677 26.80 -43.47 -25.09
CA THR A 677 26.60 -44.68 -24.31
C THR A 677 26.48 -44.38 -22.83
N ILE A 678 25.47 -44.89 -22.13
CA ILE A 678 25.28 -44.72 -20.70
C ILE A 678 26.36 -45.46 -19.93
N ARG A 679 27.15 -44.72 -19.17
CA ARG A 679 28.25 -45.26 -18.33
C ARG A 679 27.81 -45.54 -16.90
N ARG A 680 26.92 -44.75 -16.35
CA ARG A 680 26.44 -44.87 -14.97
C ARG A 680 25.02 -44.28 -14.84
N VAL A 681 24.20 -44.93 -14.08
CA VAL A 681 22.88 -44.40 -13.63
C VAL A 681 22.90 -44.33 -12.11
N SER A 682 22.41 -43.22 -11.56
CA SER A 682 22.34 -42.95 -10.11
C SER A 682 21.04 -42.24 -9.74
N GLY A 683 20.52 -42.44 -8.55
CA GLY A 683 19.24 -41.90 -8.09
C GLY A 683 18.07 -42.86 -8.28
N MET A 684 16.89 -42.50 -7.76
CA MET A 684 15.63 -43.23 -7.94
C MET A 684 14.51 -42.26 -8.32
N GLY A 685 13.56 -42.72 -9.13
CA GLY A 685 12.42 -41.92 -9.60
C GLY A 685 12.80 -40.81 -10.56
N ILE A 686 12.01 -39.75 -10.56
CA ILE A 686 12.12 -38.60 -11.49
C ILE A 686 13.46 -37.84 -11.43
N MET A 687 14.23 -37.98 -10.37
CA MET A 687 15.55 -37.35 -10.19
C MET A 687 16.71 -38.27 -10.55
N SER A 688 16.46 -39.39 -11.25
CA SER A 688 17.50 -40.30 -11.72
C SER A 688 18.43 -39.59 -12.71
N ARG A 689 19.75 -39.78 -12.53
CA ARG A 689 20.80 -39.16 -13.38
C ARG A 689 21.56 -40.23 -14.13
N ALA A 690 21.86 -39.99 -15.36
CA ALA A 690 22.74 -40.83 -16.17
C ALA A 690 23.99 -40.04 -16.58
N VAL A 691 25.15 -40.66 -16.42
CA VAL A 691 26.37 -40.20 -17.07
C VAL A 691 26.46 -40.87 -18.43
N VAL A 692 26.37 -40.08 -19.49
CA VAL A 692 26.41 -40.51 -20.87
C VAL A 692 27.74 -40.08 -21.47
N ARG A 693 28.50 -41.04 -22.03
CA ARG A 693 29.67 -40.78 -22.85
C ARG A 693 29.21 -40.62 -24.27
N PHE A 694 29.24 -39.41 -24.79
CA PHE A 694 28.86 -39.08 -26.14
C PHE A 694 30.00 -39.41 -27.13
N ASP A 695 29.69 -39.54 -28.39
CA ASP A 695 30.66 -39.89 -29.44
C ASP A 695 31.71 -38.80 -29.69
N ASP A 696 31.49 -37.59 -29.14
CA ASP A 696 32.47 -36.49 -29.04
C ASP A 696 33.56 -36.77 -27.96
N GLY A 697 33.50 -37.89 -27.26
CA GLY A 697 34.45 -38.31 -26.23
C GLY A 697 34.23 -37.68 -24.85
N ILE A 698 33.19 -36.86 -24.66
CA ILE A 698 32.93 -36.14 -23.43
C ILE A 698 31.86 -36.86 -22.60
N ASP A 699 32.12 -37.05 -21.30
CA ASP A 699 31.13 -37.56 -20.34
C ASP A 699 30.27 -36.41 -19.84
N ARG A 700 28.93 -36.52 -19.96
CA ARG A 700 27.97 -35.54 -19.46
C ARG A 700 26.98 -36.21 -18.50
N GLU A 701 26.72 -35.56 -17.36
CA GLU A 701 25.70 -35.99 -16.41
C GLU A 701 24.38 -35.31 -16.74
N LEU A 702 23.35 -36.10 -17.01
CA LEU A 702 22.03 -35.65 -17.44
C LEU A 702 20.97 -36.20 -16.48
N ILE A 703 19.92 -35.40 -16.18
CA ILE A 703 18.74 -35.85 -15.44
C ILE A 703 17.82 -36.52 -16.45
N LEU A 704 17.51 -37.80 -16.27
CA LEU A 704 16.85 -38.65 -17.26
C LEU A 704 15.47 -38.11 -17.70
N GLU A 705 14.71 -37.53 -16.80
CA GLU A 705 13.40 -36.95 -17.08
C GLU A 705 13.44 -35.75 -18.04
N TYR A 706 14.49 -34.93 -17.95
CA TYR A 706 14.62 -33.72 -18.76
C TYR A 706 15.60 -33.86 -19.93
N ALA A 707 16.25 -34.98 -20.04
CA ALA A 707 17.34 -35.19 -21.00
C ALA A 707 16.88 -35.53 -22.43
N GLY A 708 15.58 -35.80 -22.65
CA GLY A 708 15.07 -36.14 -23.99
C GLY A 708 15.87 -37.28 -24.68
N LEU A 709 16.37 -38.25 -23.90
CA LEU A 709 17.18 -39.36 -24.41
C LEU A 709 16.32 -40.37 -25.16
N GLN A 710 16.63 -40.65 -26.39
CA GLN A 710 16.02 -41.75 -27.17
C GLN A 710 16.94 -42.95 -27.16
N GLN A 711 16.44 -44.11 -26.81
CA GLN A 711 17.19 -45.35 -26.84
C GLN A 711 17.33 -45.82 -28.28
N LEU A 712 18.58 -46.02 -28.75
CA LEU A 712 18.85 -46.58 -30.06
C LEU A 712 18.78 -48.09 -29.98
N GLY A 713 17.95 -48.74 -30.79
CA GLY A 713 17.83 -50.19 -30.89
C GLY A 713 19.04 -50.79 -31.61
N ASP A 714 19.28 -52.10 -31.39
CA ASP A 714 20.40 -52.84 -32.00
C ASP A 714 20.43 -52.89 -33.56
N GLY A 715 19.57 -52.10 -34.24
CA GLY A 715 19.45 -52.06 -35.70
C GLY A 715 19.76 -50.75 -36.38
N ASP A 716 19.98 -49.66 -35.64
CA ASP A 716 20.21 -48.31 -36.18
C ASP A 716 21.72 -48.01 -36.33
N PHE A 717 22.40 -48.86 -37.08
CA PHE A 717 23.67 -48.53 -37.69
C PHE A 717 23.36 -48.24 -39.15
N ASP A 718 23.34 -46.92 -39.57
CA ASP A 718 24.02 -46.46 -40.79
C ASP A 718 23.62 -45.04 -41.22
N LEU A 719 24.67 -44.37 -41.54
CA LEU A 719 25.03 -43.37 -42.54
C LEU A 719 25.26 -41.97 -42.00
#